data_c4ed85e5bcc6901eb7e0f48a350913c9
#
_entry.id   c4ed85e5bcc6901eb7e0f48a350913c9
#
_cell.length_a   1.000
_cell.length_b   1.000
_cell.length_c   1.000
_cell.angle_alpha   90.00
_cell.angle_beta   90.00
_cell.angle_gamma   90.00
#
_symmetry.space_group_name_H-M   'P 1'
#
loop_
_entity.id
_entity.type
_entity.pdbx_description
1 polymer ?
#
loop_
_entity_poly.entity_id
_entity_poly.type
_entity_poly.pdbx_seq_one_letter_code
_entity_poly.pdbx_strand_id
1 'polypeptide(L)'
;MAREPKIDRFNEVIRSKFQIYNSLFLTLPFASIKRTSLMLPLFADYCKKGYAKGQNPMRIVNKFFNKILPDYSENKKNELLFNFIQYVERQVVLFDAIEDAGFSYVNNLHGRGTLRFMKEEADSSDNLDKLREYLNNFKVRIVLTAHPTQFYPGSVLGIINDLSKSINNDSLDTTKKLLEQLGRTRFYKNKKPTPYDEATSLIWYLENVFFHSAGSIVNYLNKNVFETKKLDNSIFDFGFWPGGDRDGNPYVTPDITLKTANKLKHSVLRNYYRALRSLSRKLTFEGVLEKVENLQDKVYKALFNAEKHTLKLSYLEDELNQIHKLLKQKNDGLYEDLILDLIYKVKLFGFHFASMDLRQDSRVHSDVFNNILKNKEVISLLGNQIKNYSTLDEKNRCEILTKIKGNISPSFFTNKITAETLESIQVMKEIQKNNGEKGCNRYIISNCNSLESILQVFAMLRLSNWNKPKVDIIPLFETISDLKNSTSIVKSLFENPTYISHLESRGNKQTIMLGFSDGTKDGGYLMANWSIYKAKEDLSKLASEYNISVAFFDGRGGPPARGGGRTHEFYNSLGNDIQADDIQLTIQGQTISSNFGTLESSQYNLEQLLSSGIKNEIFINNSNNLDTQDRDTMDNLASMSHKAYEDFKAHPKFLKYLENITTLPYYAKTNIGSRPSKRGINKELSLDDLRAIPFVGSWSQSKQNVPGFYGVGTALNEYKKNNKFREVKR
;
A
#
# COMPACT_ATOMS: atom_id res chain seq x y z
N MET A 1 25.88 -20.34 -19.15
CA MET A 1 24.66 -20.94 -19.75
C MET A 1 23.51 -19.96 -19.56
N ALA A 2 22.70 -19.70 -20.59
CA ALA A 2 21.49 -18.90 -20.43
C ALA A 2 20.54 -19.61 -19.48
N ARG A 3 19.98 -18.88 -18.51
CA ARG A 3 19.00 -19.43 -17.57
C ARG A 3 17.71 -19.78 -18.32
N GLU A 4 17.10 -20.93 -18.01
CA GLU A 4 15.84 -21.35 -18.59
C GLU A 4 14.75 -20.29 -18.47
N PRO A 5 13.79 -20.22 -19.39
CA PRO A 5 12.65 -19.30 -19.30
C PRO A 5 11.91 -19.41 -17.97
N LYS A 6 11.42 -18.30 -17.45
CA LYS A 6 10.71 -18.28 -16.17
C LYS A 6 9.52 -19.24 -16.10
N ILE A 7 8.81 -19.41 -17.25
CA ILE A 7 7.64 -20.30 -17.31
C ILE A 7 8.03 -21.77 -17.18
N ASP A 8 9.20 -22.16 -17.71
CA ASP A 8 9.66 -23.54 -17.64
C ASP A 8 10.07 -23.89 -16.22
N ARG A 9 10.84 -22.99 -15.54
CA ARG A 9 11.18 -23.13 -14.13
C ARG A 9 9.94 -23.18 -13.23
N PHE A 10 8.92 -22.38 -13.53
CA PHE A 10 7.64 -22.40 -12.82
C PHE A 10 6.94 -23.76 -12.97
N ASN A 11 6.86 -24.27 -14.20
CA ASN A 11 6.24 -25.56 -14.47
C ASN A 11 7.01 -26.71 -13.79
N GLU A 12 8.32 -26.69 -13.84
CA GLU A 12 9.18 -27.71 -13.26
C GLU A 12 9.07 -27.77 -11.73
N VAL A 13 9.15 -26.62 -11.06
CA VAL A 13 9.21 -26.58 -9.59
C VAL A 13 7.80 -26.47 -8.98
N ILE A 14 7.05 -25.43 -9.35
CA ILE A 14 5.78 -25.12 -8.68
C ILE A 14 4.70 -26.11 -9.06
N ARG A 15 4.51 -26.35 -10.37
CA ARG A 15 3.46 -27.24 -10.84
C ARG A 15 3.69 -28.70 -10.41
N SER A 16 4.93 -29.17 -10.44
CA SER A 16 5.27 -30.52 -10.03
C SER A 16 5.09 -30.72 -8.51
N LYS A 17 5.58 -29.78 -7.69
CA LYS A 17 5.35 -29.82 -6.23
C LYS A 17 3.85 -29.75 -5.91
N PHE A 18 3.09 -28.92 -6.62
CA PHE A 18 1.64 -28.83 -6.42
C PHE A 18 0.95 -30.17 -6.72
N GLN A 19 1.30 -30.87 -7.78
CA GLN A 19 0.73 -32.17 -8.09
C GLN A 19 0.99 -33.19 -6.97
N ILE A 20 2.20 -33.22 -6.44
CA ILE A 20 2.60 -34.13 -5.35
C ILE A 20 1.82 -33.80 -4.06
N TYR A 21 1.89 -32.56 -3.58
CA TYR A 21 1.26 -32.17 -2.30
C TYR A 21 -0.27 -32.12 -2.39
N ASN A 22 -0.84 -31.81 -3.55
CA ASN A 22 -2.28 -31.92 -3.75
C ASN A 22 -2.76 -33.37 -3.73
N SER A 23 -1.98 -34.32 -4.28
CA SER A 23 -2.27 -35.75 -4.17
C SER A 23 -2.21 -36.22 -2.70
N LEU A 24 -1.24 -35.75 -1.94
CA LEU A 24 -1.16 -35.99 -0.50
C LEU A 24 -2.38 -35.41 0.22
N PHE A 25 -2.77 -34.17 -0.09
CA PHE A 25 -3.94 -33.49 0.50
C PHE A 25 -5.24 -34.30 0.25
N LEU A 26 -5.39 -34.92 -0.93
CA LEU A 26 -6.53 -35.75 -1.28
C LEU A 26 -6.65 -37.02 -0.40
N THR A 27 -5.54 -37.53 0.10
CA THR A 27 -5.51 -38.80 0.89
C THR A 27 -5.74 -38.58 2.38
N LEU A 28 -5.69 -37.31 2.87
CA LEU A 28 -5.83 -37.03 4.29
C LEU A 28 -7.26 -37.26 4.80
N PRO A 29 -7.42 -37.75 6.04
CA PRO A 29 -8.73 -38.14 6.60
C PRO A 29 -9.51 -36.93 7.12
N PHE A 30 -10.00 -36.07 6.23
CA PHE A 30 -10.92 -34.98 6.62
C PHE A 30 -12.35 -35.48 6.64
N ALA A 31 -13.01 -35.46 7.78
CA ALA A 31 -14.39 -35.91 7.92
C ALA A 31 -15.37 -35.19 6.97
N SER A 32 -15.12 -33.93 6.67
CA SER A 32 -15.93 -33.08 5.77
C SER A 32 -15.55 -33.24 4.29
N ILE A 33 -14.40 -33.82 3.95
CA ILE A 33 -13.84 -33.80 2.58
C ILE A 33 -13.78 -35.21 1.96
N LYS A 34 -13.97 -36.30 2.72
CA LYS A 34 -13.82 -37.68 2.23
C LYS A 34 -14.53 -38.00 0.92
N ARG A 35 -15.70 -37.43 0.66
CA ARG A 35 -16.42 -37.59 -0.61
C ARG A 35 -16.13 -36.50 -1.61
N THR A 36 -15.71 -35.32 -1.13
CA THR A 36 -15.49 -34.11 -1.95
C THR A 36 -14.37 -34.33 -2.95
N SER A 37 -13.27 -34.93 -2.53
CA SER A 37 -12.09 -35.18 -3.37
C SER A 37 -12.37 -36.11 -4.56
N LEU A 38 -13.27 -37.07 -4.39
CA LEU A 38 -13.69 -38.01 -5.47
C LEU A 38 -14.79 -37.39 -6.35
N MET A 39 -15.71 -36.64 -5.75
CA MET A 39 -16.87 -36.11 -6.45
C MET A 39 -16.55 -34.84 -7.24
N LEU A 40 -15.58 -34.03 -6.79
CA LEU A 40 -15.22 -32.78 -7.45
C LEU A 40 -14.69 -32.97 -8.88
N PRO A 41 -13.75 -33.91 -9.18
CA PRO A 41 -13.33 -34.19 -10.55
C PRO A 41 -14.46 -34.65 -11.45
N LEU A 42 -15.37 -35.48 -10.93
CA LEU A 42 -16.57 -35.92 -11.66
C LEU A 42 -17.49 -34.74 -11.96
N PHE A 43 -17.73 -33.87 -10.98
CA PHE A 43 -18.52 -32.65 -11.17
C PHE A 43 -17.89 -31.71 -12.18
N ALA A 44 -16.56 -31.54 -12.13
CA ALA A 44 -15.81 -30.73 -13.10
C ALA A 44 -15.96 -31.24 -14.54
N ASP A 45 -15.95 -32.58 -14.75
CA ASP A 45 -16.20 -33.18 -16.07
C ASP A 45 -17.63 -32.89 -16.57
N TYR A 46 -18.63 -33.00 -15.66
CA TYR A 46 -20.02 -32.60 -15.97
C TYR A 46 -20.12 -31.14 -16.37
N CYS A 47 -19.44 -30.24 -15.64
CA CYS A 47 -19.37 -28.81 -15.95
C CYS A 47 -18.76 -28.58 -17.32
N LYS A 48 -17.58 -29.16 -17.61
CA LYS A 48 -16.88 -29.03 -18.88
C LYS A 48 -17.75 -29.50 -20.06
N LYS A 49 -18.37 -30.67 -19.97
CA LYS A 49 -19.25 -31.24 -20.99
C LYS A 49 -20.54 -30.44 -21.16
N GLY A 50 -21.08 -29.92 -20.06
CA GLY A 50 -22.32 -29.14 -20.06
C GLY A 50 -22.11 -27.75 -20.69
N TYR A 51 -21.07 -27.04 -20.32
CA TYR A 51 -20.74 -25.74 -20.90
C TYR A 51 -20.38 -25.83 -22.38
N ALA A 52 -19.64 -26.85 -22.79
CA ALA A 52 -19.36 -27.08 -24.22
C ALA A 52 -20.63 -27.27 -25.06
N LYS A 53 -21.76 -27.68 -24.45
CA LYS A 53 -23.08 -27.84 -25.07
C LYS A 53 -24.00 -26.65 -24.81
N GLY A 54 -23.52 -25.53 -24.27
CA GLY A 54 -24.33 -24.36 -23.95
C GLY A 54 -25.41 -24.61 -22.88
N GLN A 55 -25.26 -25.59 -22.01
CA GLN A 55 -26.25 -25.91 -20.99
C GLN A 55 -26.20 -24.86 -19.83
N ASN A 56 -27.39 -24.54 -19.31
CA ASN A 56 -27.53 -23.69 -18.13
C ASN A 56 -26.89 -24.38 -16.90
N PRO A 57 -26.20 -23.62 -15.99
CA PRO A 57 -25.59 -24.13 -14.78
C PRO A 57 -26.48 -25.00 -13.91
N MET A 58 -27.74 -24.60 -13.68
CA MET A 58 -28.70 -25.40 -12.91
C MET A 58 -29.01 -26.74 -13.55
N ARG A 59 -29.09 -26.79 -14.88
CA ARG A 59 -29.28 -28.06 -15.62
C ARG A 59 -28.07 -28.98 -15.47
N ILE A 60 -26.85 -28.43 -15.45
CA ILE A 60 -25.62 -29.20 -15.25
C ILE A 60 -25.60 -29.80 -13.84
N VAL A 61 -25.88 -28.97 -12.81
CA VAL A 61 -25.96 -29.39 -11.40
C VAL A 61 -27.00 -30.48 -11.21
N ASN A 62 -28.22 -30.25 -11.69
CA ASN A 62 -29.29 -31.23 -11.55
C ASN A 62 -28.97 -32.56 -12.26
N LYS A 63 -28.37 -32.50 -13.45
CA LYS A 63 -27.93 -33.70 -14.17
C LYS A 63 -26.85 -34.49 -13.43
N PHE A 64 -25.90 -33.80 -12.79
CA PHE A 64 -24.89 -34.42 -11.97
C PHE A 64 -25.51 -35.13 -10.79
N PHE A 65 -26.34 -34.47 -9.98
CA PHE A 65 -26.95 -35.04 -8.80
C PHE A 65 -27.89 -36.18 -9.13
N ASN A 66 -28.78 -36.02 -10.12
CA ASN A 66 -29.72 -37.05 -10.50
C ASN A 66 -29.05 -38.35 -11.00
N LYS A 67 -27.83 -38.24 -11.58
CA LYS A 67 -27.13 -39.41 -12.09
C LYS A 67 -26.17 -40.04 -11.06
N ILE A 68 -25.50 -39.23 -10.24
CA ILE A 68 -24.43 -39.70 -9.36
C ILE A 68 -24.91 -39.84 -7.91
N LEU A 69 -25.83 -38.99 -7.46
CA LEU A 69 -26.31 -38.92 -6.07
C LEU A 69 -27.84 -38.70 -6.04
N PRO A 70 -28.64 -39.61 -6.62
CA PRO A 70 -30.10 -39.39 -6.77
C PRO A 70 -30.83 -39.24 -5.43
N ASP A 71 -30.32 -39.86 -4.36
CA ASP A 71 -30.96 -39.85 -3.03
C ASP A 71 -30.61 -38.64 -2.17
N TYR A 72 -29.87 -37.67 -2.72
CA TYR A 72 -29.51 -36.46 -1.97
C TYR A 72 -30.68 -35.48 -1.90
N SER A 73 -31.08 -35.13 -0.66
CA SER A 73 -31.96 -34.00 -0.41
C SER A 73 -31.30 -32.68 -0.85
N GLU A 74 -32.11 -31.63 -1.08
CA GLU A 74 -31.60 -30.30 -1.47
C GLU A 74 -30.54 -29.76 -0.48
N ASN A 75 -30.74 -29.99 0.82
CA ASN A 75 -29.75 -29.59 1.84
C ASN A 75 -28.41 -30.35 1.66
N LYS A 76 -28.44 -31.65 1.38
CA LYS A 76 -27.22 -32.40 1.12
C LYS A 76 -26.55 -32.02 -0.18
N LYS A 77 -27.29 -31.64 -1.22
CA LYS A 77 -26.74 -31.11 -2.47
C LYS A 77 -26.02 -29.79 -2.23
N ASN A 78 -26.66 -28.87 -1.52
CA ASN A 78 -26.08 -27.58 -1.16
C ASN A 78 -24.83 -27.73 -0.28
N GLU A 79 -24.86 -28.63 0.70
CA GLU A 79 -23.71 -28.95 1.54
C GLU A 79 -22.53 -29.48 0.72
N LEU A 80 -22.75 -30.41 -0.21
CA LEU A 80 -21.70 -30.91 -1.07
C LEU A 80 -21.12 -29.84 -2.00
N LEU A 81 -21.95 -29.00 -2.60
CA LEU A 81 -21.49 -27.88 -3.42
C LEU A 81 -20.67 -26.89 -2.60
N PHE A 82 -21.08 -26.62 -1.37
CA PHE A 82 -20.31 -25.77 -0.46
C PHE A 82 -18.96 -26.39 -0.06
N ASN A 83 -18.95 -27.70 0.15
CA ASN A 83 -17.71 -28.43 0.40
C ASN A 83 -16.76 -28.42 -0.80
N PHE A 84 -17.28 -28.42 -2.03
CA PHE A 84 -16.45 -28.23 -3.23
C PHE A 84 -15.76 -26.86 -3.24
N ILE A 85 -16.50 -25.80 -2.92
CA ILE A 85 -15.91 -24.45 -2.82
C ILE A 85 -14.83 -24.41 -1.76
N GLN A 86 -15.09 -24.92 -0.56
CA GLN A 86 -14.13 -24.96 0.53
C GLN A 86 -12.88 -25.76 0.20
N TYR A 87 -13.03 -26.84 -0.55
CA TYR A 87 -11.92 -27.65 -0.98
C TYR A 87 -11.03 -26.91 -2.00
N VAL A 88 -11.65 -26.26 -2.99
CA VAL A 88 -10.92 -25.46 -3.98
C VAL A 88 -10.18 -24.29 -3.32
N GLU A 89 -10.78 -23.61 -2.34
CA GLU A 89 -10.10 -22.57 -1.56
C GLU A 89 -8.82 -23.09 -0.88
N ARG A 90 -8.86 -24.29 -0.34
CA ARG A 90 -7.69 -24.91 0.31
C ARG A 90 -6.61 -25.31 -0.70
N GLN A 91 -7.01 -25.73 -1.91
CA GLN A 91 -6.05 -25.96 -3.00
C GLN A 91 -5.35 -24.68 -3.42
N VAL A 92 -6.06 -23.54 -3.45
CA VAL A 92 -5.45 -22.22 -3.74
C VAL A 92 -4.44 -21.86 -2.65
N VAL A 93 -4.78 -22.04 -1.36
CA VAL A 93 -3.86 -21.79 -0.24
C VAL A 93 -2.61 -22.67 -0.32
N LEU A 94 -2.77 -23.95 -0.66
CA LEU A 94 -1.63 -24.84 -0.88
C LEU A 94 -0.76 -24.36 -2.03
N PHE A 95 -1.39 -23.90 -3.11
CA PHE A 95 -0.67 -23.37 -4.27
C PHE A 95 0.13 -22.11 -3.90
N ASP A 96 -0.47 -21.16 -3.19
CA ASP A 96 0.19 -19.94 -2.69
C ASP A 96 1.43 -20.31 -1.83
N ALA A 97 1.30 -21.30 -0.93
CA ALA A 97 2.42 -21.75 -0.10
C ALA A 97 3.56 -22.39 -0.90
N ILE A 98 3.23 -23.09 -2.00
CA ILE A 98 4.23 -23.69 -2.90
C ILE A 98 4.91 -22.62 -3.75
N GLU A 99 4.16 -21.59 -4.22
CA GLU A 99 4.76 -20.45 -4.92
C GLU A 99 5.75 -19.69 -4.02
N ASP A 100 5.38 -19.45 -2.77
CA ASP A 100 6.27 -18.85 -1.78
C ASP A 100 7.53 -19.69 -1.54
N ALA A 101 7.38 -21.01 -1.39
CA ALA A 101 8.53 -21.92 -1.21
C ALA A 101 9.44 -22.01 -2.44
N GLY A 102 8.88 -21.89 -3.64
CA GLY A 102 9.63 -21.95 -4.90
C GLY A 102 10.10 -20.60 -5.42
N PHE A 103 9.89 -19.51 -4.67
CA PHE A 103 10.13 -18.14 -5.15
C PHE A 103 11.55 -17.93 -5.67
N SER A 104 12.57 -18.36 -4.94
CA SER A 104 14.00 -18.24 -5.31
C SER A 104 14.38 -19.08 -6.53
N TYR A 105 13.71 -20.20 -6.78
CA TYR A 105 13.93 -21.01 -7.97
C TYR A 105 13.37 -20.35 -9.22
N VAL A 106 12.17 -19.79 -9.12
CA VAL A 106 11.47 -19.16 -10.25
C VAL A 106 12.07 -17.81 -10.58
N ASN A 107 12.37 -17.00 -9.57
CA ASN A 107 12.92 -15.66 -9.75
C ASN A 107 14.45 -15.67 -9.67
N ASN A 108 15.11 -14.74 -10.37
CA ASN A 108 16.54 -14.57 -10.31
C ASN A 108 16.90 -13.53 -9.23
N LEU A 109 17.23 -14.00 -8.03
CA LEU A 109 17.57 -13.13 -6.90
C LEU A 109 18.92 -12.39 -7.06
N HIS A 110 19.68 -12.70 -8.12
CA HIS A 110 20.96 -12.05 -8.45
C HIS A 110 20.98 -11.48 -9.86
N GLY A 111 19.83 -11.42 -10.52
CA GLY A 111 19.70 -10.98 -11.89
C GLY A 111 19.39 -9.49 -12.02
N ARG A 112 19.03 -9.10 -13.24
CA ARG A 112 18.69 -7.71 -13.59
C ARG A 112 17.63 -7.14 -12.64
N GLY A 113 17.87 -5.94 -12.13
CA GLY A 113 16.99 -5.26 -11.17
C GLY A 113 17.28 -5.63 -9.71
N THR A 114 18.31 -6.39 -9.40
CA THR A 114 18.79 -6.60 -8.03
C THR A 114 19.97 -5.69 -7.69
N LEU A 115 20.22 -5.49 -6.41
CA LEU A 115 21.32 -4.64 -5.93
C LEU A 115 22.69 -5.12 -6.42
N ARG A 116 22.88 -6.44 -6.43
CA ARG A 116 24.13 -7.02 -6.91
C ARG A 116 24.36 -6.70 -8.39
N PHE A 117 23.36 -6.92 -9.21
CA PHE A 117 23.45 -6.61 -10.64
C PHE A 117 23.68 -5.12 -10.88
N MET A 118 23.00 -4.27 -10.14
CA MET A 118 23.14 -2.81 -10.23
C MET A 118 24.56 -2.34 -9.86
N LYS A 119 25.15 -2.93 -8.80
CA LYS A 119 26.54 -2.64 -8.43
C LYS A 119 27.52 -3.10 -9.52
N GLU A 120 27.36 -4.33 -10.02
CA GLU A 120 28.19 -4.87 -11.11
C GLU A 120 28.09 -4.00 -12.38
N GLU A 121 26.91 -3.48 -12.70
CA GLU A 121 26.68 -2.56 -13.83
C GLU A 121 27.35 -1.20 -13.59
N ALA A 122 27.26 -0.65 -12.38
CA ALA A 122 27.91 0.60 -12.01
C ALA A 122 29.45 0.49 -12.01
N ASP A 123 29.99 -0.61 -11.51
CA ASP A 123 31.44 -0.88 -11.53
C ASP A 123 31.95 -1.00 -12.99
N SER A 124 31.23 -1.74 -13.83
CA SER A 124 31.64 -1.98 -15.23
C SER A 124 31.54 -0.73 -16.11
N SER A 125 30.71 0.23 -15.75
CA SER A 125 30.49 1.50 -16.47
C SER A 125 31.20 2.71 -15.84
N ASP A 126 31.99 2.51 -14.80
CA ASP A 126 32.67 3.57 -14.00
C ASP A 126 31.70 4.64 -13.43
N ASN A 127 30.48 4.20 -13.07
CA ASN A 127 29.44 5.07 -12.53
C ASN A 127 29.18 4.87 -11.03
N LEU A 128 30.09 4.21 -10.29
CA LEU A 128 29.86 3.91 -8.87
C LEU A 128 29.70 5.16 -8.00
N ASP A 129 30.43 6.23 -8.26
CA ASP A 129 30.28 7.48 -7.50
C ASP A 129 28.97 8.20 -7.82
N LYS A 130 28.50 8.16 -9.06
CA LYS A 130 27.15 8.65 -9.41
C LYS A 130 26.06 7.85 -8.71
N LEU A 131 26.23 6.52 -8.63
CA LEU A 131 25.31 5.66 -7.90
C LEU A 131 25.25 6.03 -6.41
N ARG A 132 26.39 6.29 -5.78
CA ARG A 132 26.47 6.73 -4.37
C ARG A 132 25.77 8.09 -4.14
N GLU A 133 26.02 9.04 -5.01
CA GLU A 133 25.39 10.37 -4.97
C GLU A 133 23.88 10.26 -5.12
N TYR A 134 23.41 9.50 -6.10
CA TYR A 134 21.99 9.26 -6.33
C TYR A 134 21.31 8.60 -5.11
N LEU A 135 21.89 7.54 -4.56
CA LEU A 135 21.37 6.82 -3.39
C LEU A 135 21.30 7.70 -2.13
N ASN A 136 22.12 8.72 -1.99
CA ASN A 136 22.03 9.66 -0.88
C ASN A 136 20.81 10.60 -0.97
N ASN A 137 20.24 10.76 -2.14
CA ASN A 137 19.06 11.61 -2.37
C ASN A 137 17.80 10.78 -2.62
N PHE A 138 17.92 9.56 -3.14
CA PHE A 138 16.82 8.72 -3.56
C PHE A 138 16.09 8.05 -2.39
N LYS A 139 14.75 7.99 -2.47
CA LYS A 139 13.90 7.32 -1.48
C LYS A 139 12.82 6.45 -2.11
N VAL A 140 12.47 5.39 -1.41
CA VAL A 140 11.30 4.57 -1.69
C VAL A 140 10.43 4.54 -0.44
N ARG A 141 9.21 5.08 -0.53
CA ARG A 141 8.20 5.00 0.52
C ARG A 141 7.13 3.99 0.16
N ILE A 142 6.98 2.96 0.96
CA ILE A 142 5.97 1.91 0.82
C ILE A 142 4.91 2.10 1.88
N VAL A 143 3.66 2.31 1.47
CA VAL A 143 2.55 2.56 2.38
C VAL A 143 1.63 1.35 2.44
N LEU A 144 1.58 0.72 3.61
CA LEU A 144 0.71 -0.41 3.88
C LEU A 144 -0.72 0.09 4.12
N THR A 145 -1.66 -0.39 3.30
CA THR A 145 -3.07 0.02 3.41
C THR A 145 -3.96 -1.11 3.89
N ALA A 146 -5.18 -0.79 4.33
CA ALA A 146 -6.17 -1.76 4.78
C ALA A 146 -6.40 -2.91 3.78
N HIS A 147 -6.93 -4.02 4.27
CA HIS A 147 -7.09 -5.30 3.56
C HIS A 147 -8.46 -5.55 2.89
N PRO A 148 -9.05 -4.62 2.12
CA PRO A 148 -10.37 -4.90 1.54
C PRO A 148 -10.35 -6.01 0.47
N THR A 149 -9.19 -6.52 0.11
CA THR A 149 -9.01 -7.63 -0.84
C THR A 149 -8.29 -8.84 -0.23
N GLN A 150 -7.99 -8.81 1.08
CA GLN A 150 -7.40 -9.95 1.78
C GLN A 150 -8.50 -10.89 2.28
N PHE A 151 -8.61 -12.06 1.67
CA PHE A 151 -9.66 -13.04 2.00
C PHE A 151 -9.28 -13.97 3.15
N TYR A 152 -7.99 -14.21 3.38
CA TYR A 152 -7.55 -15.16 4.38
C TYR A 152 -7.44 -14.54 5.77
N PRO A 153 -7.99 -15.20 6.82
CA PRO A 153 -7.73 -14.80 8.20
C PRO A 153 -6.27 -15.05 8.58
N GLY A 154 -5.78 -14.37 9.62
CA GLY A 154 -4.39 -14.48 10.07
C GLY A 154 -3.94 -15.91 10.39
N SER A 155 -4.86 -16.78 10.86
CA SER A 155 -4.59 -18.22 11.07
C SER A 155 -4.25 -18.95 9.78
N VAL A 156 -4.90 -18.62 8.66
CA VAL A 156 -4.61 -19.21 7.35
C VAL A 156 -3.29 -18.68 6.79
N LEU A 157 -3.02 -17.38 6.96
CA LEU A 157 -1.73 -16.78 6.58
C LEU A 157 -0.56 -17.41 7.35
N GLY A 158 -0.77 -17.72 8.63
CA GLY A 158 0.20 -18.49 9.43
C GLY A 158 0.47 -19.86 8.83
N ILE A 159 -0.58 -20.59 8.45
CA ILE A 159 -0.45 -21.92 7.82
C ILE A 159 0.29 -21.82 6.47
N ILE A 160 0.02 -20.79 5.64
CA ILE A 160 0.73 -20.56 4.36
C ILE A 160 2.23 -20.41 4.63
N ASN A 161 2.61 -19.56 5.57
CA ASN A 161 4.01 -19.34 5.92
C ASN A 161 4.70 -20.59 6.45
N ASP A 162 4.03 -21.37 7.31
CA ASP A 162 4.60 -22.59 7.86
C ASP A 162 4.68 -23.71 6.81
N LEU A 163 3.68 -23.82 5.92
CA LEU A 163 3.72 -24.72 4.76
C LEU A 163 4.87 -24.37 3.82
N SER A 164 5.03 -23.08 3.48
CA SER A 164 6.11 -22.62 2.63
C SER A 164 7.48 -23.04 3.19
N LYS A 165 7.72 -22.79 4.48
CA LYS A 165 8.96 -23.23 5.16
C LYS A 165 9.15 -24.75 5.17
N SER A 166 8.08 -25.48 5.46
CA SER A 166 8.13 -26.96 5.51
C SER A 166 8.40 -27.56 4.13
N ILE A 167 7.80 -26.99 3.08
CA ILE A 167 8.00 -27.42 1.69
C ILE A 167 9.42 -27.06 1.20
N ASN A 168 9.95 -25.92 1.61
CA ASN A 168 11.31 -25.51 1.26
C ASN A 168 12.37 -26.39 1.94
N ASN A 169 12.08 -26.88 3.14
CA ASN A 169 12.94 -27.77 3.91
C ASN A 169 12.70 -29.27 3.61
N ASP A 170 11.86 -29.59 2.63
CA ASP A 170 11.47 -30.95 2.22
C ASP A 170 11.00 -31.84 3.41
N SER A 171 10.38 -31.21 4.43
CA SER A 171 9.87 -31.91 5.63
C SER A 171 8.48 -32.47 5.40
N LEU A 172 8.40 -33.70 4.88
CA LEU A 172 7.14 -34.34 4.51
C LEU A 172 6.16 -34.50 5.68
N ASP A 173 6.65 -34.94 6.85
CA ASP A 173 5.81 -35.17 8.04
C ASP A 173 5.20 -33.88 8.57
N THR A 174 5.98 -32.80 8.59
CA THR A 174 5.50 -31.46 8.99
C THR A 174 4.48 -30.94 7.97
N THR A 175 4.78 -31.07 6.68
CA THR A 175 3.87 -30.67 5.59
C THR A 175 2.53 -31.41 5.69
N LYS A 176 2.55 -32.73 5.97
CA LYS A 176 1.34 -33.52 6.16
C LYS A 176 0.48 -33.00 7.33
N LYS A 177 1.09 -32.70 8.48
CA LYS A 177 0.39 -32.12 9.64
C LYS A 177 -0.21 -30.76 9.33
N LEU A 178 0.51 -29.90 8.63
CA LEU A 178 0.03 -28.58 8.22
C LEU A 178 -1.11 -28.64 7.19
N LEU A 179 -1.05 -29.60 6.26
CA LEU A 179 -2.15 -29.86 5.33
C LEU A 179 -3.40 -30.36 6.06
N GLU A 180 -3.23 -31.21 7.08
CA GLU A 180 -4.33 -31.67 7.92
C GLU A 180 -4.92 -30.50 8.74
N GLN A 181 -4.08 -29.64 9.30
CA GLN A 181 -4.51 -28.41 9.96
C GLN A 181 -5.28 -27.50 9.00
N LEU A 182 -4.77 -27.26 7.79
CA LEU A 182 -5.44 -26.49 6.75
C LEU A 182 -6.84 -27.05 6.43
N GLY A 183 -6.95 -28.34 6.28
CA GLY A 183 -8.22 -29.02 6.03
C GLY A 183 -9.28 -28.78 7.11
N ARG A 184 -8.86 -28.66 8.37
CA ARG A 184 -9.73 -28.43 9.54
C ARG A 184 -9.93 -26.96 9.89
N THR A 185 -9.15 -26.05 9.31
CA THR A 185 -9.21 -24.61 9.63
C THR A 185 -10.40 -23.95 8.93
N ARG A 186 -11.14 -23.12 9.66
CA ARG A 186 -12.23 -22.31 9.10
C ARG A 186 -11.66 -21.06 8.42
N PHE A 187 -12.10 -20.77 7.20
CA PHE A 187 -11.67 -19.60 6.42
C PHE A 187 -12.54 -18.37 6.66
N TYR A 188 -13.70 -18.55 7.26
CA TYR A 188 -14.65 -17.46 7.48
C TYR A 188 -14.55 -16.89 8.89
N LYS A 189 -14.56 -15.56 8.99
CA LYS A 189 -14.72 -14.87 10.26
C LYS A 189 -16.21 -14.62 10.53
N ASN A 190 -16.66 -14.90 11.74
CA ASN A 190 -18.04 -14.64 12.15
C ASN A 190 -18.31 -13.13 12.39
N LYS A 191 -17.25 -12.35 12.62
CA LYS A 191 -17.32 -10.89 12.88
C LYS A 191 -16.45 -10.16 11.90
N LYS A 192 -16.94 -8.98 11.47
CA LYS A 192 -16.17 -8.04 10.67
C LYS A 192 -14.96 -7.56 11.48
N PRO A 193 -13.74 -7.52 10.89
CA PRO A 193 -12.58 -7.01 11.58
C PRO A 193 -12.72 -5.52 11.88
N THR A 194 -12.20 -5.09 13.02
CA THR A 194 -12.07 -3.67 13.36
C THR A 194 -10.86 -3.06 12.64
N PRO A 195 -10.76 -1.72 12.52
CA PRO A 195 -9.54 -1.08 11.99
C PRO A 195 -8.27 -1.45 12.78
N TYR A 196 -8.40 -1.69 14.08
CA TYR A 196 -7.28 -2.13 14.92
C TYR A 196 -6.87 -3.59 14.67
N ASP A 197 -7.82 -4.48 14.36
CA ASP A 197 -7.50 -5.85 13.96
C ASP A 197 -6.74 -5.88 12.63
N GLU A 198 -7.14 -5.03 11.68
CA GLU A 198 -6.43 -4.86 10.41
C GLU A 198 -5.01 -4.32 10.64
N ALA A 199 -4.87 -3.30 11.47
CA ALA A 199 -3.58 -2.74 11.85
C ALA A 199 -2.66 -3.82 12.45
N THR A 200 -3.18 -4.59 13.41
CA THR A 200 -2.42 -5.66 14.06
C THR A 200 -1.94 -6.73 13.07
N SER A 201 -2.79 -7.09 12.11
CA SER A 201 -2.45 -8.06 11.06
C SER A 201 -1.34 -7.55 10.14
N LEU A 202 -1.33 -6.26 9.80
CA LEU A 202 -0.28 -5.67 8.96
C LEU A 202 1.03 -5.39 9.71
N ILE A 203 0.97 -5.06 10.98
CA ILE A 203 2.17 -4.90 11.82
C ILE A 203 2.98 -6.19 11.86
N TRP A 204 2.34 -7.35 11.72
CA TRP A 204 3.05 -8.63 11.60
C TRP A 204 4.07 -8.64 10.44
N TYR A 205 3.70 -8.08 9.26
CA TYR A 205 4.61 -7.98 8.12
C TYR A 205 5.77 -7.02 8.40
N LEU A 206 5.51 -5.91 9.10
CA LEU A 206 6.58 -5.00 9.52
C LEU A 206 7.57 -5.70 10.44
N GLU A 207 7.07 -6.46 11.44
CA GLU A 207 7.91 -7.17 12.42
C GLU A 207 8.72 -8.32 11.82
N ASN A 208 8.10 -9.11 10.95
CA ASN A 208 8.66 -10.41 10.55
C ASN A 208 9.25 -10.41 9.13
N VAL A 209 8.92 -9.41 8.32
CA VAL A 209 9.40 -9.35 6.94
C VAL A 209 10.18 -8.05 6.68
N PHE A 210 9.53 -6.88 6.72
CA PHE A 210 10.15 -5.62 6.32
C PHE A 210 11.33 -5.21 7.20
N PHE A 211 11.26 -5.45 8.52
CA PHE A 211 12.36 -5.17 9.45
C PHE A 211 13.65 -5.89 9.05
N HIS A 212 13.53 -7.09 8.52
CA HIS A 212 14.67 -7.89 8.10
C HIS A 212 15.09 -7.60 6.67
N SER A 213 14.17 -7.60 5.72
CA SER A 213 14.48 -7.40 4.30
C SER A 213 15.04 -6.01 4.00
N ALA A 214 14.42 -4.94 4.52
CA ALA A 214 14.93 -3.58 4.35
C ALA A 214 16.26 -3.38 5.08
N GLY A 215 16.41 -3.95 6.30
CA GLY A 215 17.68 -3.94 7.02
C GLY A 215 18.80 -4.62 6.24
N SER A 216 18.55 -5.77 5.64
CA SER A 216 19.53 -6.50 4.80
C SER A 216 19.94 -5.68 3.59
N ILE A 217 19.00 -4.97 2.94
CA ILE A 217 19.31 -4.10 1.80
C ILE A 217 20.22 -2.93 2.22
N VAL A 218 19.86 -2.23 3.30
CA VAL A 218 20.67 -1.10 3.80
C VAL A 218 22.06 -1.56 4.22
N ASN A 219 22.16 -2.73 4.85
CA ASN A 219 23.44 -3.33 5.22
C ASN A 219 24.29 -3.67 3.98
N TYR A 220 23.66 -4.28 2.95
CA TYR A 220 24.34 -4.56 1.68
C TYR A 220 24.88 -3.30 1.01
N LEU A 221 24.08 -2.22 0.95
CA LEU A 221 24.48 -0.95 0.37
C LEU A 221 25.68 -0.36 1.11
N ASN A 222 25.63 -0.30 2.45
CA ASN A 222 26.76 0.21 3.24
C ASN A 222 28.04 -0.60 3.04
N LYS A 223 27.93 -1.94 3.01
CA LYS A 223 29.10 -2.82 2.91
C LYS A 223 29.70 -2.90 1.51
N ASN A 224 28.87 -2.91 0.46
CA ASN A 224 29.32 -3.26 -0.89
C ASN A 224 29.28 -2.09 -1.88
N VAL A 225 28.47 -1.05 -1.63
CA VAL A 225 28.36 0.12 -2.51
C VAL A 225 29.09 1.31 -1.90
N PHE A 226 28.83 1.61 -0.63
CA PHE A 226 29.44 2.75 0.05
C PHE A 226 30.84 2.44 0.64
N GLU A 227 31.05 1.22 1.14
CA GLU A 227 32.32 0.75 1.71
C GLU A 227 32.87 1.66 2.81
N THR A 228 33.87 2.50 2.51
CA THR A 228 34.44 3.50 3.43
C THR A 228 33.68 4.82 3.43
N LYS A 229 32.86 5.09 2.41
CA LYS A 229 31.99 6.27 2.35
C LYS A 229 30.74 6.01 3.21
N LYS A 230 29.99 7.07 3.52
CA LYS A 230 28.83 6.97 4.39
C LYS A 230 27.54 7.10 3.58
N LEU A 231 26.58 6.20 3.82
CA LEU A 231 25.22 6.37 3.40
C LEU A 231 24.48 7.24 4.42
N ASP A 232 24.19 8.48 4.04
CA ASP A 232 23.51 9.45 4.93
C ASP A 232 21.99 9.35 4.85
N ASN A 233 21.46 8.71 3.80
CA ASN A 233 20.04 8.53 3.56
C ASN A 233 19.51 7.20 4.13
N SER A 234 18.25 7.21 4.57
CA SER A 234 17.56 5.98 5.03
C SER A 234 17.10 5.07 3.89
N ILE A 235 17.12 5.52 2.63
CA ILE A 235 16.67 4.82 1.43
C ILE A 235 15.19 4.44 1.46
N PHE A 236 14.74 3.75 2.51
CA PHE A 236 13.35 3.34 2.70
C PHE A 236 12.62 4.20 3.72
N ASP A 237 11.34 4.35 3.49
CA ASP A 237 10.37 4.85 4.45
C ASP A 237 9.11 3.97 4.39
N PHE A 238 8.48 3.72 5.52
CA PHE A 238 7.28 2.90 5.60
C PHE A 238 6.12 3.75 6.11
N GLY A 239 5.02 3.73 5.35
CA GLY A 239 3.77 4.37 5.72
C GLY A 239 2.72 3.36 6.19
N PHE A 240 1.75 3.82 6.96
CA PHE A 240 0.74 2.95 7.56
C PHE A 240 -0.62 3.64 7.61
N TRP A 241 -1.62 3.07 6.93
CA TRP A 241 -2.96 3.63 6.86
C TRP A 241 -3.98 3.03 7.82
N PRO A 242 -3.93 1.72 8.19
CA PRO A 242 -4.89 1.17 9.13
C PRO A 242 -4.86 1.92 10.47
N GLY A 243 -6.02 2.40 10.89
CA GLY A 243 -6.13 3.27 12.06
C GLY A 243 -5.88 4.76 11.82
N GLY A 244 -5.39 5.17 10.62
CA GLY A 244 -5.19 6.58 10.22
C GLY A 244 -6.11 7.05 9.09
N ASP A 245 -6.55 6.11 8.24
CA ASP A 245 -7.43 6.40 7.10
C ASP A 245 -8.90 6.54 7.54
N ARG A 246 -9.33 7.77 7.75
CA ARG A 246 -10.70 8.13 8.17
C ARG A 246 -11.66 8.33 7.00
N ASP A 247 -11.16 8.44 5.76
CA ASP A 247 -11.99 8.71 4.58
C ASP A 247 -13.11 7.66 4.44
N GLY A 248 -14.33 8.10 4.78
CA GLY A 248 -15.55 7.29 4.76
C GLY A 248 -15.50 6.03 5.63
N ASN A 249 -14.66 5.98 6.67
CA ASN A 249 -14.62 4.91 7.65
C ASN A 249 -14.91 5.44 9.07
N PRO A 250 -16.16 5.40 9.54
CA PRO A 250 -16.54 5.96 10.84
C PRO A 250 -15.94 5.19 12.03
N TYR A 251 -15.34 4.03 11.80
CA TYR A 251 -14.72 3.21 12.84
C TYR A 251 -13.26 3.60 13.11
N VAL A 252 -12.66 4.48 12.31
CA VAL A 252 -11.34 5.05 12.54
C VAL A 252 -11.48 6.31 13.38
N THR A 253 -11.48 6.13 14.70
CA THR A 253 -11.56 7.21 15.71
C THR A 253 -10.17 7.66 16.13
N PRO A 254 -10.04 8.86 16.77
CA PRO A 254 -8.77 9.31 17.34
C PRO A 254 -8.11 8.29 18.28
N ASP A 255 -8.90 7.64 19.14
CA ASP A 255 -8.42 6.57 20.03
C ASP A 255 -7.81 5.39 19.30
N ILE A 256 -8.44 4.95 18.20
CA ILE A 256 -7.92 3.87 17.36
C ILE A 256 -6.60 4.29 16.72
N THR A 257 -6.49 5.55 16.28
CA THR A 257 -5.25 6.11 15.72
C THR A 257 -4.12 6.06 16.74
N LEU A 258 -4.36 6.58 17.95
CA LEU A 258 -3.36 6.57 19.03
C LEU A 258 -2.98 5.13 19.43
N LYS A 259 -3.96 4.26 19.60
CA LYS A 259 -3.75 2.85 19.95
C LYS A 259 -2.90 2.12 18.90
N THR A 260 -3.13 2.41 17.60
CA THR A 260 -2.34 1.84 16.51
C THR A 260 -0.90 2.36 16.53
N ALA A 261 -0.69 3.67 16.73
CA ALA A 261 0.65 4.25 16.83
C ALA A 261 1.44 3.67 18.02
N ASN A 262 0.78 3.47 19.16
CA ASN A 262 1.38 2.83 20.33
C ASN A 262 1.74 1.35 20.04
N LYS A 263 0.90 0.64 19.26
CA LYS A 263 1.19 -0.74 18.84
C LYS A 263 2.40 -0.81 17.91
N LEU A 264 2.53 0.12 16.96
CA LEU A 264 3.71 0.24 16.10
C LEU A 264 4.98 0.43 16.92
N LYS A 265 4.99 1.39 17.85
CA LYS A 265 6.12 1.62 18.77
C LYS A 265 6.46 0.38 19.59
N HIS A 266 5.46 -0.25 20.20
CA HIS A 266 5.66 -1.47 20.98
C HIS A 266 6.28 -2.58 20.13
N SER A 267 5.86 -2.70 18.88
CA SER A 267 6.33 -3.74 17.96
C SER A 267 7.78 -3.53 17.54
N VAL A 268 8.20 -2.30 17.22
CA VAL A 268 9.60 -2.02 16.88
C VAL A 268 10.53 -2.18 18.09
N LEU A 269 10.11 -1.74 19.28
CA LEU A 269 10.87 -1.94 20.52
C LEU A 269 11.05 -3.44 20.82
N ARG A 270 10.04 -4.27 20.56
CA ARG A 270 10.16 -5.73 20.66
C ARG A 270 11.22 -6.31 19.72
N ASN A 271 11.31 -5.79 18.50
CA ASN A 271 12.34 -6.20 17.55
C ASN A 271 13.74 -5.76 18.01
N TYR A 272 13.89 -4.55 18.53
CA TYR A 272 15.15 -4.09 19.11
C TYR A 272 15.56 -4.93 20.33
N TYR A 273 14.61 -5.25 21.22
CA TYR A 273 14.87 -6.14 22.35
C TYR A 273 15.38 -7.52 21.90
N ARG A 274 14.72 -8.12 20.89
CA ARG A 274 15.13 -9.42 20.33
C ARG A 274 16.53 -9.35 19.71
N ALA A 275 16.85 -8.29 19.01
CA ALA A 275 18.16 -8.05 18.40
C ALA A 275 19.23 -7.91 19.51
N LEU A 276 19.01 -7.07 20.51
CA LEU A 276 19.92 -6.91 21.66
C LEU A 276 20.13 -8.21 22.43
N ARG A 277 19.06 -8.99 22.64
CA ARG A 277 19.17 -10.32 23.26
C ARG A 277 19.98 -11.32 22.42
N SER A 278 19.94 -11.19 21.11
CA SER A 278 20.82 -11.98 20.22
C SER A 278 22.27 -11.52 20.28
N LEU A 279 22.47 -10.20 20.36
CA LEU A 279 23.82 -9.59 20.48
C LEU A 279 24.50 -9.94 21.82
N SER A 280 23.80 -9.93 22.96
CA SER A 280 24.37 -10.26 24.28
C SER A 280 24.95 -11.68 24.33
N ARG A 281 24.44 -12.62 23.50
CA ARG A 281 24.99 -13.98 23.40
C ARG A 281 26.27 -14.07 22.59
N LYS A 282 26.57 -13.06 21.75
CA LYS A 282 27.73 -13.05 20.84
C LYS A 282 28.78 -12.06 21.29
N LEU A 283 28.37 -10.92 21.84
CA LEU A 283 29.22 -9.83 22.30
C LEU A 283 29.59 -10.01 23.79
N THR A 284 30.24 -11.12 24.11
CA THR A 284 30.59 -11.51 25.48
C THR A 284 31.89 -10.87 25.99
N PHE A 285 32.35 -9.80 25.32
CA PHE A 285 33.63 -9.14 25.61
C PHE A 285 33.51 -8.19 26.79
N GLU A 286 34.58 -8.10 27.60
CA GLU A 286 34.65 -7.21 28.75
C GLU A 286 34.39 -5.75 28.36
N GLY A 287 33.50 -5.08 29.10
CA GLY A 287 33.07 -3.70 28.88
C GLY A 287 32.08 -3.52 27.70
N VAL A 288 31.86 -4.54 26.89
CA VAL A 288 30.87 -4.55 25.80
C VAL A 288 29.58 -5.24 26.28
N LEU A 289 29.72 -6.42 26.91
CA LEU A 289 28.56 -7.20 27.37
C LEU A 289 27.68 -6.38 28.33
N GLU A 290 28.29 -5.72 29.33
CA GLU A 290 27.54 -4.93 30.31
C GLU A 290 26.77 -3.77 29.65
N LYS A 291 27.33 -3.16 28.60
CA LYS A 291 26.61 -2.10 27.86
C LYS A 291 25.42 -2.67 27.07
N VAL A 292 25.61 -3.82 26.42
CA VAL A 292 24.52 -4.47 25.68
C VAL A 292 23.40 -4.91 26.61
N GLU A 293 23.72 -5.52 27.77
CA GLU A 293 22.75 -5.96 28.77
C GLU A 293 22.00 -4.77 29.42
N ASN A 294 22.73 -3.69 29.71
CA ASN A 294 22.12 -2.47 30.26
C ASN A 294 21.14 -1.84 29.26
N LEU A 295 21.52 -1.79 27.96
CA LEU A 295 20.67 -1.28 26.91
C LEU A 295 19.44 -2.19 26.70
N GLN A 296 19.65 -3.52 26.72
CA GLN A 296 18.58 -4.51 26.66
C GLN A 296 17.58 -4.34 27.82
N ASP A 297 18.04 -4.14 29.06
CA ASP A 297 17.19 -3.90 30.23
C ASP A 297 16.38 -2.60 30.08
N LYS A 298 16.99 -1.51 29.60
CA LYS A 298 16.27 -0.26 29.35
C LYS A 298 15.19 -0.41 28.29
N VAL A 299 15.47 -1.12 27.17
CA VAL A 299 14.48 -1.40 26.14
C VAL A 299 13.36 -2.29 26.69
N TYR A 300 13.70 -3.30 27.52
CA TYR A 300 12.73 -4.15 28.21
C TYR A 300 11.80 -3.34 29.12
N LYS A 301 12.36 -2.45 29.94
CA LYS A 301 11.58 -1.56 30.84
C LYS A 301 10.67 -0.62 30.05
N ALA A 302 11.15 -0.05 28.94
CA ALA A 302 10.32 0.79 28.07
C ALA A 302 9.20 0.00 27.38
N LEU A 303 9.39 -1.29 27.14
CA LEU A 303 8.42 -2.18 26.50
C LEU A 303 7.30 -2.61 27.46
N PHE A 304 7.64 -2.97 28.71
CA PHE A 304 6.70 -3.56 29.65
C PHE A 304 6.25 -2.63 30.79
N ASN A 305 6.98 -1.53 31.04
CA ASN A 305 6.72 -0.55 32.10
C ASN A 305 6.78 0.88 31.57
N ALA A 306 6.18 1.12 30.38
CA ALA A 306 6.26 2.39 29.65
C ALA A 306 5.81 3.63 30.45
N GLU A 307 4.88 3.46 31.41
CA GLU A 307 4.39 4.54 32.27
C GLU A 307 5.49 5.09 33.20
N LYS A 308 6.43 4.23 33.63
CA LYS A 308 7.51 4.59 34.58
C LYS A 308 8.87 4.80 33.92
N HIS A 309 9.06 4.28 32.70
CA HIS A 309 10.36 4.28 32.03
C HIS A 309 10.23 4.79 30.60
N THR A 310 10.70 6.02 30.34
CA THR A 310 10.75 6.61 29.01
C THR A 310 12.14 6.38 28.39
N LEU A 311 12.19 5.73 27.24
CA LEU A 311 13.39 5.61 26.43
C LEU A 311 13.38 6.70 25.34
N LYS A 312 14.50 7.41 25.18
CA LYS A 312 14.70 8.35 24.08
C LYS A 312 15.42 7.66 22.93
N LEU A 313 15.05 7.97 21.68
CA LEU A 313 15.68 7.40 20.50
C LEU A 313 17.17 7.75 20.44
N SER A 314 17.51 9.03 20.69
CA SER A 314 18.90 9.49 20.73
C SER A 314 19.77 8.71 21.72
N TYR A 315 19.21 8.37 22.88
CA TYR A 315 19.93 7.55 23.86
C TYR A 315 20.23 6.13 23.31
N LEU A 316 19.24 5.51 22.65
CA LEU A 316 19.44 4.20 22.01
C LEU A 316 20.53 4.27 20.93
N GLU A 317 20.48 5.31 20.08
CA GLU A 317 21.47 5.53 19.02
C GLU A 317 22.86 5.77 19.59
N ASP A 318 22.99 6.60 20.61
CA ASP A 318 24.27 6.92 21.25
C ASP A 318 24.92 5.68 21.88
N GLU A 319 24.15 4.87 22.62
CA GLU A 319 24.68 3.65 23.24
C GLU A 319 25.10 2.61 22.19
N LEU A 320 24.33 2.43 21.13
CA LEU A 320 24.71 1.53 20.02
C LEU A 320 26.00 1.99 19.33
N ASN A 321 26.16 3.30 19.10
CA ASN A 321 27.39 3.85 18.52
C ASN A 321 28.58 3.70 19.47
N GLN A 322 28.39 3.83 20.80
CA GLN A 322 29.45 3.56 21.78
C GLN A 322 29.86 2.08 21.79
N ILE A 323 28.90 1.15 21.73
CA ILE A 323 29.18 -0.29 21.63
C ILE A 323 30.01 -0.57 20.34
N HIS A 324 29.58 -0.02 19.21
CA HIS A 324 30.29 -0.14 17.93
C HIS A 324 31.75 0.37 18.05
N LYS A 325 31.95 1.54 18.64
CA LYS A 325 33.27 2.13 18.85
C LYS A 325 34.18 1.23 19.73
N LEU A 326 33.63 0.65 20.80
CA LEU A 326 34.36 -0.27 21.67
C LEU A 326 34.75 -1.55 20.95
N LEU A 327 33.89 -2.13 20.13
CA LEU A 327 34.20 -3.30 19.31
C LEU A 327 35.36 -3.02 18.37
N LYS A 328 35.36 -1.87 17.70
CA LYS A 328 36.39 -1.48 16.77
C LYS A 328 37.72 -1.20 17.44
N GLN A 329 37.74 -0.57 18.61
CA GLN A 329 38.93 -0.14 19.31
C GLN A 329 39.59 -1.23 20.17
N LYS A 330 38.80 -2.14 20.74
CA LYS A 330 39.29 -3.11 21.75
C LYS A 330 39.16 -4.56 21.32
N ASN A 331 38.39 -4.86 20.27
CA ASN A 331 38.06 -6.22 19.88
C ASN A 331 38.21 -6.44 18.35
N ASP A 332 39.07 -5.67 17.72
CA ASP A 332 39.43 -5.78 16.30
C ASP A 332 38.23 -5.84 15.35
N GLY A 333 37.08 -5.24 15.75
CA GLY A 333 35.86 -5.24 14.97
C GLY A 333 35.11 -6.58 14.93
N LEU A 334 35.43 -7.53 15.80
CA LEU A 334 34.76 -8.83 15.83
C LEU A 334 33.25 -8.64 16.07
N TYR A 335 32.41 -9.17 15.15
CA TYR A 335 30.95 -8.98 15.12
C TYR A 335 30.50 -7.52 14.89
N GLU A 336 31.35 -6.64 14.35
CA GLU A 336 31.00 -5.26 14.01
C GLU A 336 29.77 -5.20 13.09
N ASP A 337 29.66 -6.13 12.15
CA ASP A 337 28.55 -6.26 11.20
C ASP A 337 27.19 -6.43 11.88
N LEU A 338 27.13 -7.11 13.01
CA LEU A 338 25.88 -7.34 13.74
C LEU A 338 25.38 -6.08 14.47
N ILE A 339 26.28 -5.31 15.04
CA ILE A 339 25.89 -4.05 15.70
C ILE A 339 25.53 -2.98 14.67
N LEU A 340 26.26 -2.92 13.56
CA LEU A 340 25.94 -2.03 12.44
C LEU A 340 24.57 -2.32 11.84
N ASP A 341 24.21 -3.59 11.66
CA ASP A 341 22.86 -4.00 11.21
C ASP A 341 21.77 -3.42 12.12
N LEU A 342 21.97 -3.51 13.44
CA LEU A 342 21.00 -2.92 14.39
C LEU A 342 21.00 -1.39 14.34
N ILE A 343 22.14 -0.74 14.22
CA ILE A 343 22.26 0.73 14.08
C ILE A 343 21.48 1.20 12.84
N TYR A 344 21.65 0.53 11.70
CA TYR A 344 20.92 0.86 10.47
C TYR A 344 19.43 0.66 10.61
N LYS A 345 18.99 -0.42 11.27
CA LYS A 345 17.57 -0.66 11.56
C LYS A 345 16.98 0.40 12.50
N VAL A 346 17.71 0.83 13.51
CA VAL A 346 17.25 1.91 14.41
C VAL A 346 17.13 3.23 13.66
N LYS A 347 18.07 3.58 12.80
CA LYS A 347 17.98 4.77 11.95
C LYS A 347 16.80 4.71 10.97
N LEU A 348 16.53 3.53 10.39
CA LEU A 348 15.46 3.33 9.43
C LEU A 348 14.08 3.40 10.09
N PHE A 349 13.87 2.70 11.19
CA PHE A 349 12.56 2.49 11.79
C PHE A 349 12.25 3.38 13.00
N GLY A 350 13.24 3.99 13.63
CA GLY A 350 13.07 4.84 14.82
C GLY A 350 12.21 4.19 15.90
N PHE A 351 11.35 4.99 16.53
CA PHE A 351 10.28 4.49 17.41
C PHE A 351 8.91 4.46 16.74
N HIS A 352 8.81 4.98 15.53
CA HIS A 352 7.56 5.00 14.76
C HIS A 352 7.26 3.69 14.05
N PHE A 353 8.26 2.91 13.70
CA PHE A 353 8.23 1.69 12.89
C PHE A 353 7.71 1.93 11.46
N ALA A 354 6.55 2.51 11.33
CA ALA A 354 5.99 3.07 10.10
C ALA A 354 5.23 4.35 10.42
N SER A 355 5.30 5.35 9.54
CA SER A 355 4.60 6.63 9.71
C SER A 355 3.11 6.45 9.49
N MET A 356 2.29 6.85 10.44
CA MET A 356 0.85 6.88 10.23
C MET A 356 0.49 8.08 9.37
N ASP A 357 -0.25 7.85 8.28
CA ASP A 357 -0.85 8.91 7.49
C ASP A 357 -2.30 9.10 7.96
N LEU A 358 -2.70 10.32 8.31
CA LEU A 358 -4.12 10.65 8.44
C LEU A 358 -4.69 10.98 7.07
N ARG A 359 -5.87 10.45 6.76
CA ARG A 359 -6.58 10.75 5.51
C ARG A 359 -8.05 11.03 5.78
N GLN A 360 -8.59 12.11 5.17
CA GLN A 360 -9.99 12.48 5.27
C GLN A 360 -10.44 13.19 4.00
N ASP A 361 -11.73 13.10 3.72
CA ASP A 361 -12.40 13.71 2.56
C ASP A 361 -12.52 15.24 2.73
N SER A 362 -12.23 16.01 1.67
CA SER A 362 -12.32 17.48 1.66
C SER A 362 -13.72 18.01 1.99
N ARG A 363 -14.78 17.27 1.62
CA ARG A 363 -16.16 17.62 1.94
C ARG A 363 -16.42 17.59 3.44
N VAL A 364 -15.81 16.62 4.14
CA VAL A 364 -15.87 16.54 5.60
C VAL A 364 -15.12 17.72 6.23
N HIS A 365 -13.96 18.12 5.65
CA HIS A 365 -13.26 19.31 6.14
C HIS A 365 -14.08 20.58 5.98
N SER A 366 -14.76 20.76 4.84
CA SER A 366 -15.64 21.89 4.61
C SER A 366 -16.81 21.92 5.62
N ASP A 367 -17.43 20.80 5.89
CA ASP A 367 -18.50 20.69 6.90
C ASP A 367 -17.96 20.99 8.32
N VAL A 368 -16.81 20.45 8.66
CA VAL A 368 -16.13 20.73 9.95
C VAL A 368 -15.82 22.22 10.07
N PHE A 369 -15.26 22.83 9.04
CA PHE A 369 -14.93 24.26 9.04
C PHE A 369 -16.19 25.12 9.15
N ASN A 370 -17.27 24.78 8.46
CA ASN A 370 -18.57 25.45 8.59
C ASN A 370 -19.11 25.34 10.04
N ASN A 371 -18.92 24.22 10.71
CA ASN A 371 -19.31 24.08 12.12
C ASN A 371 -18.43 24.92 13.05
N ILE A 372 -17.11 25.04 12.75
CA ILE A 372 -16.19 25.92 13.48
C ILE A 372 -16.67 27.36 13.38
N LEU A 373 -17.03 27.85 12.20
CA LEU A 373 -17.49 29.20 11.94
C LEU A 373 -18.83 29.56 12.61
N LYS A 374 -19.68 28.57 12.87
CA LYS A 374 -21.01 28.75 13.52
C LYS A 374 -20.95 28.63 15.04
N ASN A 375 -19.85 28.17 15.60
CA ASN A 375 -19.74 27.92 17.05
C ASN A 375 -19.53 29.25 17.79
N LYS A 376 -20.37 29.52 18.80
CA LYS A 376 -20.37 30.76 19.55
C LYS A 376 -19.06 30.99 20.34
N GLU A 377 -18.50 29.92 20.92
CA GLU A 377 -17.24 29.98 21.67
C GLU A 377 -16.07 30.32 20.73
N VAL A 378 -16.05 29.72 19.53
CA VAL A 378 -15.05 30.01 18.51
C VAL A 378 -15.19 31.44 17.99
N ILE A 379 -16.40 31.90 17.72
CA ILE A 379 -16.65 33.30 17.31
C ILE A 379 -16.14 34.27 18.38
N SER A 380 -16.38 33.96 19.64
CA SER A 380 -15.86 34.78 20.75
C SER A 380 -14.32 34.83 20.80
N LEU A 381 -13.66 33.71 20.50
CA LEU A 381 -12.19 33.60 20.51
C LEU A 381 -11.54 34.26 19.28
N LEU A 382 -12.10 34.08 18.10
CA LEU A 382 -11.50 34.49 16.85
C LEU A 382 -12.00 35.86 16.35
N GLY A 383 -13.14 36.30 16.84
CA GLY A 383 -13.69 37.62 16.59
C GLY A 383 -13.77 37.98 15.09
N ASN A 384 -13.16 39.11 14.74
CA ASN A 384 -13.20 39.62 13.39
C ASN A 384 -12.46 38.78 12.34
N GLN A 385 -11.62 37.81 12.75
CA GLN A 385 -10.86 36.99 11.81
C GLN A 385 -11.76 36.13 10.92
N ILE A 386 -12.94 35.73 11.41
CA ILE A 386 -13.87 34.85 10.69
C ILE A 386 -15.19 35.54 10.31
N LYS A 387 -15.29 36.84 10.54
CA LYS A 387 -16.50 37.60 10.25
C LYS A 387 -16.83 37.56 8.77
N ASN A 388 -18.07 37.22 8.43
CA ASN A 388 -18.61 37.16 7.06
C ASN A 388 -17.91 36.12 6.13
N TYR A 389 -17.16 35.16 6.65
CA TYR A 389 -16.43 34.14 5.84
C TYR A 389 -17.32 33.49 4.75
N SER A 390 -18.53 33.06 5.10
CA SER A 390 -19.45 32.38 4.18
C SER A 390 -19.99 33.25 3.03
N THR A 391 -19.86 34.58 3.14
CA THR A 391 -20.31 35.53 2.11
C THR A 391 -19.17 36.00 1.22
N LEU A 392 -17.93 35.66 1.52
CA LEU A 392 -16.76 36.05 0.76
C LEU A 392 -16.57 35.16 -0.48
N ASP A 393 -15.90 35.71 -1.49
CA ASP A 393 -15.39 34.92 -2.62
C ASP A 393 -14.27 33.97 -2.20
N GLU A 394 -13.91 33.03 -3.06
CA GLU A 394 -12.90 32.01 -2.78
C GLU A 394 -11.53 32.62 -2.43
N LYS A 395 -11.11 33.68 -3.13
CA LYS A 395 -9.82 34.32 -2.88
C LYS A 395 -9.75 34.88 -1.44
N ASN A 396 -10.76 35.64 -1.03
CA ASN A 396 -10.84 36.21 0.30
C ASN A 396 -10.97 35.13 1.40
N ARG A 397 -11.70 34.06 1.12
CA ARG A 397 -11.75 32.88 2.04
C ARG A 397 -10.38 32.24 2.20
N CYS A 398 -9.65 32.02 1.12
CA CYS A 398 -8.28 31.50 1.15
C CYS A 398 -7.31 32.39 1.93
N GLU A 399 -7.44 33.72 1.83
CA GLU A 399 -6.64 34.63 2.64
C GLU A 399 -6.90 34.49 4.15
N ILE A 400 -8.15 34.36 4.54
CA ILE A 400 -8.52 34.11 5.95
C ILE A 400 -7.93 32.79 6.42
N LEU A 401 -8.15 31.70 5.67
CA LEU A 401 -7.61 30.39 6.00
C LEU A 401 -6.09 30.39 6.18
N THR A 402 -5.42 31.18 5.38
CA THR A 402 -3.97 31.32 5.45
C THR A 402 -3.49 32.07 6.70
N LYS A 403 -4.26 33.06 7.19
CA LYS A 403 -3.86 33.93 8.31
C LYS A 403 -4.34 33.44 9.66
N ILE A 404 -5.44 32.69 9.71
CA ILE A 404 -6.13 32.29 10.95
C ILE A 404 -5.26 31.45 11.87
N LYS A 405 -5.29 31.75 13.15
CA LYS A 405 -4.61 31.02 14.23
C LYS A 405 -5.49 31.03 15.48
N GLY A 406 -5.36 30.03 16.33
CA GLY A 406 -6.11 29.98 17.57
C GLY A 406 -5.84 28.72 18.38
N ASN A 407 -6.62 28.56 19.42
CA ASN A 407 -6.63 27.35 20.25
C ASN A 407 -8.08 26.96 20.53
N ILE A 408 -8.68 26.22 19.61
CA ILE A 408 -10.04 25.71 19.75
C ILE A 408 -10.03 24.30 20.35
N SER A 409 -10.93 24.06 21.30
CA SER A 409 -11.06 22.74 21.91
C SER A 409 -12.07 21.87 21.14
N PRO A 410 -11.79 20.57 20.90
CA PRO A 410 -12.79 19.63 20.41
C PRO A 410 -14.08 19.61 21.25
N SER A 411 -13.96 19.87 22.57
CA SER A 411 -15.10 19.89 23.51
C SER A 411 -16.12 21.01 23.26
N PHE A 412 -15.79 22.01 22.45
CA PHE A 412 -16.76 23.05 22.05
C PHE A 412 -17.84 22.53 21.10
N PHE A 413 -17.66 21.34 20.53
CA PHE A 413 -18.52 20.83 19.49
C PHE A 413 -19.32 19.60 19.94
N THR A 414 -20.64 19.69 19.81
CA THR A 414 -21.55 18.56 19.99
C THR A 414 -21.60 17.65 18.74
N ASN A 415 -21.22 18.19 17.58
CA ASN A 415 -21.09 17.41 16.35
C ASN A 415 -19.89 16.49 16.47
N LYS A 416 -20.13 15.18 16.51
CA LYS A 416 -19.10 14.14 16.70
C LYS A 416 -18.00 14.20 15.65
N ILE A 417 -18.35 14.39 14.37
CA ILE A 417 -17.37 14.42 13.27
C ILE A 417 -16.43 15.62 13.42
N THR A 418 -16.98 16.78 13.79
CA THR A 418 -16.18 17.99 14.03
C THR A 418 -15.24 17.80 15.22
N ALA A 419 -15.73 17.32 16.35
CA ALA A 419 -14.95 17.06 17.53
C ALA A 419 -13.80 16.06 17.23
N GLU A 420 -14.12 14.89 16.65
CA GLU A 420 -13.14 13.86 16.31
C GLU A 420 -12.11 14.30 15.26
N THR A 421 -12.48 15.20 14.33
CA THR A 421 -11.51 15.72 13.35
C THR A 421 -10.47 16.60 14.03
N LEU A 422 -10.89 17.50 14.93
CA LEU A 422 -9.98 18.33 15.71
C LEU A 422 -9.16 17.51 16.71
N GLU A 423 -9.77 16.52 17.35
CA GLU A 423 -9.08 15.59 18.26
C GLU A 423 -8.02 14.75 17.53
N SER A 424 -8.26 14.36 16.27
CA SER A 424 -7.27 13.67 15.45
C SER A 424 -6.00 14.50 15.24
N ILE A 425 -6.11 15.81 15.14
CA ILE A 425 -4.95 16.72 15.06
C ILE A 425 -4.19 16.73 16.40
N GLN A 426 -4.90 16.70 17.53
CA GLN A 426 -4.26 16.63 18.85
C GLN A 426 -3.52 15.29 19.01
N VAL A 427 -4.13 14.19 18.56
CA VAL A 427 -3.52 12.86 18.54
C VAL A 427 -2.27 12.82 17.64
N MET A 428 -2.25 13.52 16.50
CA MET A 428 -1.01 13.65 15.70
C MET A 428 0.13 14.25 16.54
N LYS A 429 -0.13 15.32 17.28
CA LYS A 429 0.88 15.96 18.16
C LYS A 429 1.37 15.00 19.24
N GLU A 430 0.45 14.25 19.84
CA GLU A 430 0.78 13.25 20.86
C GLU A 430 1.66 12.13 20.29
N ILE A 431 1.31 11.58 19.12
CA ILE A 431 2.10 10.56 18.44
C ILE A 431 3.50 11.08 18.11
N GLN A 432 3.61 12.31 17.60
CA GLN A 432 4.91 12.93 17.33
C GLN A 432 5.77 13.07 18.58
N LYS A 433 5.15 13.45 19.71
CA LYS A 433 5.84 13.53 21.01
C LYS A 433 6.35 12.16 21.47
N ASN A 434 5.56 11.11 21.29
CA ASN A 434 5.82 9.79 21.86
C ASN A 434 6.68 8.89 20.94
N ASN A 435 6.49 8.99 19.61
CA ASN A 435 7.10 8.09 18.62
C ASN A 435 8.12 8.81 17.72
N GLY A 436 8.31 10.13 17.89
CA GLY A 436 9.08 10.99 17.01
C GLY A 436 8.21 11.62 15.90
N GLU A 437 8.74 12.68 15.26
CA GLU A 437 8.02 13.46 14.25
C GLU A 437 7.45 12.57 13.14
N LYS A 438 8.25 11.64 12.62
CA LYS A 438 7.83 10.68 11.58
C LYS A 438 6.68 9.76 12.02
N GLY A 439 6.34 9.68 13.30
CA GLY A 439 5.26 8.83 13.79
C GLY A 439 3.90 9.14 13.19
N CYS A 440 3.61 10.44 12.98
CA CYS A 440 2.38 10.90 12.31
C CYS A 440 2.57 12.34 11.84
N ASN A 441 3.22 12.54 10.69
CA ASN A 441 3.53 13.86 10.14
C ASN A 441 2.95 14.08 8.74
N ARG A 442 1.94 13.32 8.35
CA ARG A 442 1.35 13.41 7.00
C ARG A 442 -0.17 13.44 7.11
N TYR A 443 -0.77 14.40 6.38
CA TYR A 443 -2.23 14.55 6.30
C TYR A 443 -2.65 14.56 4.83
N ILE A 444 -3.39 13.55 4.40
CA ILE A 444 -3.85 13.36 3.03
C ILE A 444 -5.30 13.85 2.92
N ILE A 445 -5.56 14.64 1.89
CA ILE A 445 -6.88 15.19 1.59
C ILE A 445 -7.43 14.46 0.38
N SER A 446 -8.37 13.54 0.56
CA SER A 446 -9.06 12.89 -0.56
C SER A 446 -10.12 13.82 -1.16
N ASN A 447 -10.46 13.59 -2.43
CA ASN A 447 -11.38 14.44 -3.18
C ASN A 447 -10.95 15.92 -3.16
N CYS A 448 -9.63 16.17 -3.32
CA CYS A 448 -9.08 17.53 -3.32
C CYS A 448 -9.28 18.19 -4.69
N ASN A 449 -10.15 19.18 -4.76
CA ASN A 449 -10.52 19.85 -6.02
C ASN A 449 -10.32 21.36 -6.02
N SER A 450 -9.81 21.95 -4.95
CA SER A 450 -9.60 23.40 -4.81
C SER A 450 -8.45 23.72 -3.85
N LEU A 451 -7.91 24.95 -3.97
CA LEU A 451 -6.96 25.52 -3.02
C LEU A 451 -7.57 25.61 -1.61
N GLU A 452 -8.85 25.96 -1.52
CA GLU A 452 -9.57 26.08 -0.25
C GLU A 452 -9.56 24.77 0.53
N SER A 453 -9.69 23.62 -0.15
CA SER A 453 -9.61 22.28 0.49
C SER A 453 -8.28 22.05 1.22
N ILE A 454 -7.17 22.51 0.65
CA ILE A 454 -5.83 22.38 1.26
C ILE A 454 -5.69 23.35 2.44
N LEU A 455 -6.10 24.60 2.24
CA LEU A 455 -5.97 25.65 3.24
C LEU A 455 -6.90 25.45 4.44
N GLN A 456 -8.05 24.78 4.29
CA GLN A 456 -8.91 24.38 5.42
C GLN A 456 -8.17 23.45 6.38
N VAL A 457 -7.44 22.46 5.88
CA VAL A 457 -6.62 21.58 6.73
C VAL A 457 -5.49 22.36 7.39
N PHE A 458 -4.80 23.22 6.64
CA PHE A 458 -3.75 24.08 7.20
C PHE A 458 -4.28 24.99 8.31
N ALA A 459 -5.46 25.59 8.11
CA ALA A 459 -6.14 26.42 9.11
C ALA A 459 -6.52 25.59 10.36
N MET A 460 -7.08 24.38 10.21
CA MET A 460 -7.44 23.53 11.36
C MET A 460 -6.22 23.12 12.17
N LEU A 461 -5.09 22.83 11.55
CA LEU A 461 -3.83 22.57 12.25
C LEU A 461 -3.43 23.78 13.13
N ARG A 462 -3.54 25.00 12.59
CA ARG A 462 -3.17 26.24 13.30
C ARG A 462 -4.19 26.65 14.36
N LEU A 463 -5.47 26.34 14.13
CA LEU A 463 -6.54 26.51 15.13
C LEU A 463 -6.44 25.53 16.29
N SER A 464 -5.73 24.42 16.11
CA SER A 464 -5.43 23.45 17.19
C SER A 464 -4.15 23.80 17.97
N ASN A 465 -3.81 25.09 18.09
CA ASN A 465 -2.60 25.58 18.76
C ASN A 465 -1.29 24.98 18.17
N TRP A 466 -1.21 24.87 16.85
CA TRP A 466 -0.04 24.36 16.16
C TRP A 466 0.44 25.34 15.07
N ASN A 467 0.95 26.48 15.50
CA ASN A 467 1.29 27.62 14.63
C ASN A 467 2.29 27.29 13.52
N LYS A 468 3.24 26.40 13.79
CA LYS A 468 4.20 25.84 12.82
C LYS A 468 4.02 24.32 12.82
N PRO A 469 3.01 23.78 12.10
CA PRO A 469 2.73 22.37 12.13
C PRO A 469 3.82 21.58 11.43
N LYS A 470 4.34 20.55 12.08
CA LYS A 470 5.28 19.60 11.49
C LYS A 470 4.52 18.49 10.75
N VAL A 471 3.75 18.91 9.75
CA VAL A 471 2.85 18.05 8.98
C VAL A 471 2.97 18.38 7.49
N ASP A 472 3.18 17.36 6.68
CA ASP A 472 3.10 17.47 5.23
C ASP A 472 1.62 17.34 4.82
N ILE A 473 1.08 18.40 4.21
CA ILE A 473 -0.31 18.42 3.72
C ILE A 473 -0.30 17.91 2.28
N ILE A 474 -1.02 16.82 2.01
CA ILE A 474 -0.92 16.07 0.77
C ILE A 474 -2.26 16.11 0.05
N PRO A 475 -2.42 16.91 -1.00
CA PRO A 475 -3.60 16.85 -1.85
C PRO A 475 -3.61 15.53 -2.63
N LEU A 476 -4.78 14.89 -2.71
CA LEU A 476 -5.02 13.73 -3.55
C LEU A 476 -5.97 14.11 -4.68
N PHE A 477 -5.47 14.05 -5.91
CA PHE A 477 -6.25 14.25 -7.12
C PHE A 477 -6.72 12.90 -7.67
N GLU A 478 -8.03 12.72 -7.81
CA GLU A 478 -8.65 11.40 -8.04
C GLU A 478 -9.37 11.29 -9.37
N THR A 479 -10.07 12.35 -9.82
CA THR A 479 -10.84 12.36 -11.07
C THR A 479 -10.02 12.91 -12.23
N ILE A 480 -10.48 12.67 -13.46
CA ILE A 480 -9.86 13.26 -14.66
C ILE A 480 -9.88 14.79 -14.60
N SER A 481 -10.97 15.36 -14.07
CA SER A 481 -11.10 16.80 -13.85
C SER A 481 -10.09 17.32 -12.82
N ASP A 482 -9.93 16.63 -11.69
CA ASP A 482 -8.97 17.03 -10.65
C ASP A 482 -7.54 16.99 -11.18
N LEU A 483 -7.17 15.92 -11.91
CA LEU A 483 -5.85 15.79 -12.54
C LEU A 483 -5.57 16.94 -13.53
N LYS A 484 -6.56 17.31 -14.33
CA LYS A 484 -6.44 18.44 -15.28
C LYS A 484 -6.24 19.77 -14.56
N ASN A 485 -6.89 19.97 -13.42
CA ASN A 485 -6.84 21.22 -12.66
C ASN A 485 -5.69 21.26 -11.63
N SER A 486 -5.00 20.13 -11.40
CA SER A 486 -4.00 19.99 -10.35
C SER A 486 -2.89 21.04 -10.42
N THR A 487 -2.39 21.34 -11.62
CA THR A 487 -1.31 22.33 -11.83
C THR A 487 -1.73 23.72 -11.42
N SER A 488 -2.96 24.16 -11.74
CA SER A 488 -3.47 25.48 -11.35
C SER A 488 -3.68 25.60 -9.83
N ILE A 489 -4.17 24.54 -9.18
CA ILE A 489 -4.36 24.50 -7.73
C ILE A 489 -3.00 24.56 -7.02
N VAL A 490 -2.04 23.77 -7.44
CA VAL A 490 -0.70 23.73 -6.84
C VAL A 490 0.08 25.01 -7.11
N LYS A 491 -0.08 25.63 -8.29
CA LYS A 491 0.48 26.95 -8.57
C LYS A 491 -0.02 28.00 -7.56
N SER A 492 -1.33 28.09 -7.37
CA SER A 492 -1.91 29.01 -6.38
C SER A 492 -1.43 28.73 -4.95
N LEU A 493 -1.14 27.49 -4.64
CA LEU A 493 -0.56 27.07 -3.35
C LEU A 493 0.90 27.59 -3.21
N PHE A 494 1.71 27.48 -4.27
CA PHE A 494 3.10 27.95 -4.30
C PHE A 494 3.20 29.49 -4.37
N GLU A 495 2.18 30.16 -4.84
CA GLU A 495 2.08 31.62 -4.81
C GLU A 495 1.64 32.18 -3.43
N ASN A 496 1.27 31.29 -2.48
CA ASN A 496 0.84 31.70 -1.14
C ASN A 496 2.04 31.83 -0.19
N PRO A 497 2.44 33.03 0.27
CA PRO A 497 3.67 33.25 1.04
C PRO A 497 3.68 32.50 2.37
N THR A 498 2.52 32.36 3.03
CA THR A 498 2.44 31.65 4.32
C THR A 498 2.61 30.13 4.13
N TYR A 499 2.08 29.59 3.04
CA TYR A 499 2.25 28.17 2.74
C TYR A 499 3.67 27.87 2.26
N ILE A 500 4.30 28.76 1.49
CA ILE A 500 5.72 28.65 1.13
C ILE A 500 6.60 28.61 2.38
N SER A 501 6.38 29.51 3.34
CA SER A 501 7.12 29.47 4.61
C SER A 501 6.89 28.17 5.39
N HIS A 502 5.72 27.55 5.24
CA HIS A 502 5.47 26.22 5.77
C HIS A 502 6.30 25.17 5.01
N LEU A 503 6.32 25.17 3.67
CA LEU A 503 7.14 24.24 2.87
C LEU A 503 8.63 24.38 3.15
N GLU A 504 9.16 25.59 3.32
CA GLU A 504 10.55 25.85 3.73
C GLU A 504 10.87 25.12 5.05
N SER A 505 9.96 25.19 6.02
CA SER A 505 10.10 24.47 7.28
C SER A 505 10.01 22.93 7.15
N ARG A 506 9.51 22.44 6.01
CA ARG A 506 9.37 21.02 5.65
C ARG A 506 10.41 20.53 4.65
N GLY A 507 11.49 21.31 4.43
CA GLY A 507 12.58 20.94 3.51
C GLY A 507 12.28 21.25 2.05
N ASN A 508 11.42 22.23 1.78
CA ASN A 508 11.08 22.71 0.43
C ASN A 508 10.50 21.60 -0.48
N LYS A 509 9.68 20.71 0.11
CA LYS A 509 9.14 19.56 -0.59
C LYS A 509 7.63 19.47 -0.47
N GLN A 510 6.95 19.35 -1.62
CA GLN A 510 5.50 19.07 -1.70
C GLN A 510 5.25 17.65 -2.15
N THR A 511 4.55 16.87 -1.35
CA THR A 511 4.02 15.57 -1.79
C THR A 511 2.63 15.76 -2.38
N ILE A 512 2.38 15.13 -3.53
CA ILE A 512 1.09 15.14 -4.24
C ILE A 512 0.67 13.68 -4.47
N MET A 513 -0.52 13.32 -4.02
CA MET A 513 -1.05 11.98 -4.22
C MET A 513 -1.92 11.90 -5.46
N LEU A 514 -1.80 10.81 -6.22
CA LEU A 514 -2.52 10.56 -7.47
C LEU A 514 -3.34 9.28 -7.36
N GLY A 515 -4.65 9.40 -7.65
CA GLY A 515 -5.63 8.31 -7.46
C GLY A 515 -5.82 7.47 -8.70
N PHE A 516 -5.23 6.27 -8.74
CA PHE A 516 -5.39 5.35 -9.87
C PHE A 516 -6.74 4.66 -9.91
N SER A 517 -7.24 4.21 -8.78
CA SER A 517 -8.48 3.43 -8.70
C SER A 517 -9.72 4.27 -9.02
N ASP A 518 -9.80 5.45 -8.42
CA ASP A 518 -10.90 6.38 -8.62
C ASP A 518 -10.82 7.01 -10.01
N GLY A 519 -9.62 7.37 -10.49
CA GLY A 519 -9.41 7.82 -11.87
C GLY A 519 -9.82 6.79 -12.92
N THR A 520 -9.52 5.49 -12.71
CA THR A 520 -9.96 4.43 -13.63
C THR A 520 -11.48 4.22 -13.57
N LYS A 521 -12.10 4.33 -12.40
CA LYS A 521 -13.56 4.31 -12.26
C LYS A 521 -14.20 5.49 -13.01
N ASP A 522 -13.60 6.67 -12.94
CA ASP A 522 -14.05 7.90 -13.57
C ASP A 522 -13.84 7.87 -15.10
N GLY A 523 -12.61 7.81 -15.55
CA GLY A 523 -12.22 8.01 -16.95
C GLY A 523 -11.91 6.76 -17.75
N GLY A 524 -11.92 5.57 -17.15
CA GLY A 524 -11.41 4.33 -17.75
C GLY A 524 -9.89 4.25 -17.71
N TYR A 525 -9.34 3.08 -18.04
CA TYR A 525 -7.93 2.75 -17.87
C TYR A 525 -6.97 3.71 -18.59
N LEU A 526 -7.17 3.88 -19.92
CA LEU A 526 -6.22 4.62 -20.74
C LEU A 526 -6.21 6.12 -20.41
N MET A 527 -7.40 6.72 -20.30
CA MET A 527 -7.52 8.13 -19.95
C MET A 527 -6.96 8.41 -18.55
N ALA A 528 -7.24 7.57 -17.56
CA ALA A 528 -6.75 7.75 -16.19
C ALA A 528 -5.21 7.71 -16.13
N ASN A 529 -4.59 6.67 -16.71
CA ASN A 529 -3.12 6.55 -16.69
C ASN A 529 -2.44 7.67 -17.49
N TRP A 530 -2.99 8.05 -18.63
CA TRP A 530 -2.46 9.15 -19.44
C TRP A 530 -2.60 10.51 -18.73
N SER A 531 -3.73 10.76 -18.09
CA SER A 531 -3.94 12.00 -17.29
C SER A 531 -2.99 12.07 -16.10
N ILE A 532 -2.72 10.95 -15.42
CA ILE A 532 -1.73 10.88 -14.34
C ILE A 532 -0.32 11.17 -14.87
N TYR A 533 0.05 10.61 -16.02
CA TYR A 533 1.34 10.85 -16.64
C TYR A 533 1.54 12.34 -16.95
N LYS A 534 0.58 12.97 -17.64
CA LYS A 534 0.63 14.41 -17.95
C LYS A 534 0.67 15.27 -16.68
N ALA A 535 -0.16 14.94 -15.69
CA ALA A 535 -0.16 15.68 -14.42
C ALA A 535 1.21 15.61 -13.71
N LYS A 536 1.89 14.46 -13.75
CA LYS A 536 3.25 14.35 -13.19
C LYS A 536 4.25 15.23 -13.92
N GLU A 537 4.23 15.27 -15.25
CA GLU A 537 5.10 16.15 -16.04
C GLU A 537 4.85 17.64 -15.72
N ASP A 538 3.59 18.06 -15.81
CA ASP A 538 3.20 19.47 -15.59
C ASP A 538 3.53 19.93 -14.17
N LEU A 539 3.28 19.09 -13.16
CA LEU A 539 3.58 19.39 -11.76
C LEU A 539 5.09 19.37 -11.48
N SER A 540 5.87 18.50 -12.13
CA SER A 540 7.34 18.51 -12.01
C SER A 540 7.93 19.79 -12.58
N LYS A 541 7.45 20.21 -13.75
CA LYS A 541 7.85 21.49 -14.37
C LYS A 541 7.50 22.67 -13.48
N LEU A 542 6.24 22.76 -13.02
CA LEU A 542 5.80 23.81 -12.11
C LEU A 542 6.66 23.87 -10.85
N ALA A 543 6.92 22.75 -10.21
CA ALA A 543 7.71 22.70 -8.98
C ALA A 543 9.14 23.23 -9.20
N SER A 544 9.75 22.89 -10.34
CA SER A 544 11.07 23.39 -10.72
C SER A 544 11.09 24.91 -10.90
N GLU A 545 10.02 25.52 -11.45
CA GLU A 545 9.88 26.96 -11.61
C GLU A 545 9.89 27.71 -10.25
N TYR A 546 9.40 27.06 -9.19
CA TYR A 546 9.36 27.61 -7.82
C TYR A 546 10.51 27.13 -6.92
N ASN A 547 11.48 26.37 -7.44
CA ASN A 547 12.55 25.74 -6.66
C ASN A 547 12.03 24.84 -5.52
N ILE A 548 10.94 24.12 -5.77
CA ILE A 548 10.33 23.18 -4.85
C ILE A 548 10.54 21.77 -5.40
N SER A 549 10.93 20.83 -4.54
CA SER A 549 10.94 19.40 -4.89
C SER A 549 9.51 18.86 -4.82
N VAL A 550 9.07 18.11 -5.83
CA VAL A 550 7.78 17.41 -5.79
C VAL A 550 8.00 15.89 -5.64
N ALA A 551 7.21 15.27 -4.76
CA ALA A 551 7.16 13.82 -4.64
C ALA A 551 5.77 13.33 -5.02
N PHE A 552 5.71 12.34 -5.92
CA PHE A 552 4.45 11.73 -6.31
C PHE A 552 4.15 10.51 -5.47
N PHE A 553 2.98 10.53 -4.82
CA PHE A 553 2.48 9.40 -4.06
C PHE A 553 1.41 8.67 -4.88
N ASP A 554 1.77 7.53 -5.44
CA ASP A 554 0.91 6.76 -6.32
C ASP A 554 -0.05 5.87 -5.53
N GLY A 555 -1.35 6.21 -5.58
CA GLY A 555 -2.44 5.45 -4.94
C GLY A 555 -2.79 4.18 -5.71
N ARG A 556 -1.82 3.25 -5.84
CA ARG A 556 -1.94 2.05 -6.66
C ARG A 556 -2.60 0.88 -5.91
N GLY A 557 -3.41 0.09 -6.62
CA GLY A 557 -3.94 -1.18 -6.13
C GLY A 557 -3.25 -2.39 -6.77
N GLY A 558 -3.79 -3.60 -6.54
CA GLY A 558 -3.22 -4.83 -7.09
C GLY A 558 -3.47 -5.04 -8.59
N PRO A 559 -4.72 -5.02 -9.08
CA PRO A 559 -5.03 -5.27 -10.47
C PRO A 559 -4.78 -4.05 -11.37
N PRO A 560 -4.58 -4.24 -12.70
CA PRO A 560 -4.39 -3.14 -13.65
C PRO A 560 -5.50 -2.09 -13.61
N ALA A 561 -6.77 -2.49 -13.46
CA ALA A 561 -7.91 -1.59 -13.26
C ALA A 561 -7.81 -0.65 -12.04
N ARG A 562 -6.78 -0.81 -11.22
CA ARG A 562 -6.47 0.00 -10.05
C ARG A 562 -5.02 0.49 -10.04
N GLY A 563 -4.40 0.60 -11.22
CA GLY A 563 -3.02 1.00 -11.38
C GLY A 563 -1.98 -0.07 -11.01
N GLY A 564 -2.42 -1.32 -10.79
CA GLY A 564 -1.53 -2.43 -10.47
C GLY A 564 -0.78 -2.97 -11.69
N GLY A 565 0.02 -4.00 -11.46
CA GLY A 565 0.88 -4.64 -12.47
C GLY A 565 2.33 -4.67 -12.00
N ARG A 566 3.26 -4.78 -12.93
CA ARG A 566 4.70 -4.79 -12.62
C ARG A 566 5.18 -3.41 -12.24
N THR A 567 5.33 -3.19 -10.94
CA THR A 567 5.60 -1.87 -10.36
C THR A 567 6.92 -1.29 -10.84
N HIS A 568 7.97 -2.09 -10.93
CA HIS A 568 9.27 -1.64 -11.42
C HIS A 568 9.27 -1.26 -12.91
N GLU A 569 8.48 -1.96 -13.76
CA GLU A 569 8.32 -1.57 -15.16
C GLU A 569 7.60 -0.23 -15.30
N PHE A 570 6.59 0.01 -14.45
CA PHE A 570 5.88 1.29 -14.42
C PHE A 570 6.83 2.46 -14.11
N TYR A 571 7.67 2.36 -13.06
CA TYR A 571 8.61 3.43 -12.74
C TYR A 571 9.74 3.56 -13.77
N ASN A 572 10.18 2.46 -14.38
CA ASN A 572 11.15 2.50 -15.48
C ASN A 572 10.61 3.16 -16.77
N SER A 573 9.30 3.25 -16.94
CA SER A 573 8.66 3.84 -18.12
C SER A 573 8.33 5.33 -17.97
N LEU A 574 8.59 5.93 -16.82
CA LEU A 574 8.41 7.37 -16.63
C LEU A 574 9.44 8.15 -17.45
N GLY A 575 9.00 9.27 -18.06
CA GLY A 575 9.87 10.17 -18.81
C GLY A 575 10.81 10.95 -17.89
N ASN A 576 11.88 11.48 -18.47
CA ASN A 576 12.92 12.22 -17.74
C ASN A 576 12.43 13.57 -17.17
N ASP A 577 11.30 14.08 -17.68
CA ASP A 577 10.69 15.32 -17.20
C ASP A 577 9.89 15.16 -15.90
N ILE A 578 9.76 13.90 -15.41
CA ILE A 578 9.06 13.59 -14.17
C ILE A 578 10.07 13.41 -13.04
N GLN A 579 9.95 14.19 -11.97
CA GLN A 579 10.77 14.01 -10.78
C GLN A 579 10.52 12.63 -10.14
N ALA A 580 11.55 11.81 -10.04
CA ALA A 580 11.47 10.42 -9.59
C ALA A 580 12.41 10.08 -8.41
N ASP A 581 12.99 11.09 -7.75
CA ASP A 581 13.92 10.90 -6.61
C ASP A 581 13.25 10.30 -5.37
N ASP A 582 11.92 10.39 -5.29
CA ASP A 582 11.13 9.87 -4.17
C ASP A 582 9.94 9.07 -4.70
N ILE A 583 10.10 7.77 -4.81
CA ILE A 583 9.03 6.86 -5.20
C ILE A 583 8.15 6.57 -3.98
N GLN A 584 6.90 7.01 -4.02
CA GLN A 584 5.92 6.70 -2.97
C GLN A 584 4.73 5.94 -3.56
N LEU A 585 4.37 4.81 -2.95
CA LEU A 585 3.28 3.99 -3.45
C LEU A 585 2.52 3.28 -2.33
N THR A 586 1.23 3.02 -2.57
CA THR A 586 0.44 2.13 -1.71
C THR A 586 0.62 0.67 -2.10
N ILE A 587 0.66 -0.20 -1.10
CA ILE A 587 0.52 -1.65 -1.27
C ILE A 587 -0.77 -2.06 -0.56
N GLN A 588 -1.63 -2.78 -1.27
CA GLN A 588 -2.98 -3.06 -0.80
C GLN A 588 -3.26 -4.56 -0.69
N GLY A 589 -3.93 -4.94 0.38
CA GLY A 589 -4.57 -6.22 0.54
C GLY A 589 -3.67 -7.42 0.24
N GLN A 590 -4.12 -8.26 -0.68
CA GLN A 590 -3.41 -9.49 -1.05
C GLN A 590 -2.04 -9.22 -1.70
N THR A 591 -1.81 -8.05 -2.30
CA THR A 591 -0.49 -7.70 -2.88
C THR A 591 0.59 -7.67 -1.80
N ILE A 592 0.24 -7.36 -0.54
CA ILE A 592 1.19 -7.40 0.57
C ILE A 592 1.67 -8.84 0.79
N SER A 593 0.75 -9.80 0.89
CA SER A 593 1.12 -11.20 1.07
C SER A 593 1.79 -11.82 -0.15
N SER A 594 1.37 -11.46 -1.37
CA SER A 594 1.94 -12.04 -2.60
C SER A 594 3.35 -11.53 -2.93
N ASN A 595 3.61 -10.24 -2.72
CA ASN A 595 4.88 -9.62 -3.12
C ASN A 595 5.84 -9.41 -1.95
N PHE A 596 5.31 -9.39 -0.71
CA PHE A 596 6.08 -9.09 0.50
C PHE A 596 5.75 -10.08 1.64
N GLY A 597 5.28 -11.28 1.28
CA GLY A 597 4.87 -12.30 2.24
C GLY A 597 6.02 -13.03 2.91
N THR A 598 7.14 -13.17 2.21
CA THR A 598 8.37 -13.82 2.69
C THR A 598 9.55 -12.86 2.66
N LEU A 599 10.65 -13.21 3.33
CA LEU A 599 11.88 -12.41 3.32
C LEU A 599 12.43 -12.27 1.89
N GLU A 600 12.48 -13.37 1.14
CA GLU A 600 13.02 -13.42 -0.22
C GLU A 600 12.18 -12.60 -1.19
N SER A 601 10.84 -12.76 -1.16
CA SER A 601 9.94 -12.01 -2.02
C SER A 601 9.96 -10.51 -1.69
N SER A 602 10.02 -10.17 -0.40
CA SER A 602 10.11 -8.78 0.04
C SER A 602 11.43 -8.13 -0.39
N GLN A 603 12.56 -8.78 -0.13
CA GLN A 603 13.86 -8.27 -0.53
C GLN A 603 13.91 -8.06 -2.05
N TYR A 604 13.52 -9.06 -2.83
CA TYR A 604 13.50 -8.96 -4.30
C TYR A 604 12.64 -7.80 -4.81
N ASN A 605 11.43 -7.64 -4.30
CA ASN A 605 10.54 -6.56 -4.76
C ASN A 605 11.01 -5.18 -4.29
N LEU A 606 11.62 -5.05 -3.11
CA LEU A 606 12.26 -3.81 -2.65
C LEU A 606 13.47 -3.44 -3.54
N GLU A 607 14.31 -4.41 -3.88
CA GLU A 607 15.45 -4.21 -4.78
C GLU A 607 15.00 -3.80 -6.19
N GLN A 608 13.94 -4.43 -6.72
CA GLN A 608 13.37 -4.05 -8.01
C GLN A 608 12.84 -2.60 -8.01
N LEU A 609 12.25 -2.14 -6.92
CA LEU A 609 11.82 -0.74 -6.77
C LEU A 609 12.99 0.22 -6.72
N LEU A 610 14.05 -0.10 -5.97
CA LEU A 610 15.27 0.70 -5.93
C LEU A 610 15.91 0.80 -7.31
N SER A 611 16.08 -0.33 -8.00
CA SER A 611 16.72 -0.36 -9.31
C SER A 611 15.93 0.38 -10.38
N SER A 612 14.60 0.47 -10.26
CA SER A 612 13.78 1.15 -11.24
C SER A 612 14.02 2.68 -11.27
N GLY A 613 14.20 3.31 -10.11
CA GLY A 613 14.56 4.73 -10.04
C GLY A 613 15.97 4.99 -10.56
N ILE A 614 16.91 4.16 -10.14
CA ILE A 614 18.35 4.33 -10.44
C ILE A 614 18.65 4.17 -11.94
N LYS A 615 17.98 3.22 -12.58
CA LYS A 615 18.29 2.87 -13.96
C LYS A 615 18.10 4.05 -14.94
N ASN A 616 17.04 4.81 -14.79
CA ASN A 616 16.76 5.92 -15.68
C ASN A 616 17.75 7.07 -15.51
N GLU A 617 18.24 7.30 -14.29
CA GLU A 617 19.13 8.41 -13.97
C GLU A 617 20.61 8.12 -14.29
N ILE A 618 21.06 6.86 -14.15
CA ILE A 618 22.49 6.53 -14.19
C ILE A 618 22.88 5.82 -15.48
N PHE A 619 22.05 4.89 -15.96
CA PHE A 619 22.42 3.96 -17.03
C PHE A 619 21.75 4.19 -18.38
N ILE A 620 20.68 5.01 -18.45
CA ILE A 620 19.99 5.29 -19.71
C ILE A 620 20.28 6.71 -20.16
N ASN A 621 21.13 6.83 -21.19
CA ASN A 621 21.45 8.11 -21.84
C ASN A 621 20.41 8.54 -22.88
N ASN A 622 19.37 7.76 -23.15
CA ASN A 622 18.35 8.10 -24.15
C ASN A 622 17.17 8.78 -23.47
N SER A 623 16.77 9.95 -23.99
CA SER A 623 15.53 10.61 -23.58
C SER A 623 14.34 9.70 -23.89
N ASN A 624 13.68 9.19 -22.86
CA ASN A 624 12.39 8.48 -22.99
C ASN A 624 11.22 9.46 -23.16
N ASN A 625 11.49 10.68 -23.65
CA ASN A 625 10.45 11.70 -23.82
C ASN A 625 9.66 11.43 -25.10
N LEU A 626 8.34 11.47 -24.94
CA LEU A 626 7.42 11.38 -26.08
C LEU A 626 7.54 12.63 -26.94
N ASP A 627 7.64 12.46 -28.27
CA ASP A 627 7.56 13.59 -29.19
C ASP A 627 6.11 14.12 -29.31
N THR A 628 5.93 15.23 -29.98
CA THR A 628 4.59 15.86 -30.15
C THR A 628 3.61 14.91 -30.86
N GLN A 629 4.06 14.15 -31.85
CA GLN A 629 3.21 13.23 -32.59
C GLN A 629 2.77 12.05 -31.70
N ASP A 630 3.66 11.52 -30.86
CA ASP A 630 3.35 10.46 -29.91
C ASP A 630 2.32 10.95 -28.86
N ARG A 631 2.48 12.20 -28.38
CA ARG A 631 1.53 12.84 -27.45
C ARG A 631 0.16 13.02 -28.07
N ASP A 632 0.08 13.54 -29.27
CA ASP A 632 -1.18 13.71 -30.02
C ASP A 632 -1.87 12.36 -30.23
N THR A 633 -1.10 11.33 -30.55
CA THR A 633 -1.59 9.96 -30.70
C THR A 633 -2.19 9.43 -29.40
N MET A 634 -1.48 9.61 -28.28
CA MET A 634 -1.96 9.20 -26.95
C MET A 634 -3.18 9.99 -26.51
N ASP A 635 -3.22 11.31 -26.72
CA ASP A 635 -4.38 12.15 -26.41
C ASP A 635 -5.64 11.72 -27.19
N ASN A 636 -5.49 11.41 -28.46
CA ASN A 636 -6.58 10.94 -29.30
C ASN A 636 -7.07 9.54 -28.85
N LEU A 637 -6.15 8.61 -28.61
CA LEU A 637 -6.51 7.26 -28.14
C LEU A 637 -7.21 7.31 -26.78
N ALA A 638 -6.68 8.11 -25.85
CA ALA A 638 -7.25 8.28 -24.53
C ALA A 638 -8.65 8.91 -24.60
N SER A 639 -8.84 9.94 -25.45
CA SER A 639 -10.13 10.59 -25.63
C SER A 639 -11.19 9.66 -26.25
N MET A 640 -10.83 8.88 -27.26
CA MET A 640 -11.73 7.88 -27.86
C MET A 640 -12.10 6.78 -26.87
N SER A 641 -11.13 6.30 -26.09
CA SER A 641 -11.34 5.28 -25.05
C SER A 641 -12.26 5.81 -23.95
N HIS A 642 -12.02 7.05 -23.51
CA HIS A 642 -12.83 7.72 -22.50
C HIS A 642 -14.28 7.89 -22.95
N LYS A 643 -14.49 8.41 -24.15
CA LYS A 643 -15.83 8.56 -24.72
C LYS A 643 -16.59 7.23 -24.75
N ALA A 644 -15.97 6.16 -25.23
CA ALA A 644 -16.61 4.84 -25.26
C ALA A 644 -16.98 4.34 -23.85
N TYR A 645 -16.14 4.65 -22.84
CA TYR A 645 -16.41 4.28 -21.46
C TYR A 645 -17.52 5.13 -20.84
N GLU A 646 -17.56 6.45 -21.11
CA GLU A 646 -18.66 7.32 -20.66
C GLU A 646 -20.00 6.92 -21.28
N ASP A 647 -20.04 6.66 -22.58
CA ASP A 647 -21.24 6.19 -23.28
C ASP A 647 -21.78 4.87 -22.65
N PHE A 648 -20.85 3.99 -22.23
CA PHE A 648 -21.23 2.76 -21.54
C PHE A 648 -21.77 3.02 -20.13
N LYS A 649 -21.13 3.89 -19.33
CA LYS A 649 -21.61 4.27 -17.99
C LYS A 649 -22.97 5.00 -18.03
N ALA A 650 -23.19 5.82 -19.06
CA ALA A 650 -24.43 6.55 -19.26
C ALA A 650 -25.61 5.65 -19.70
N HIS A 651 -25.37 4.38 -20.03
CA HIS A 651 -26.43 3.49 -20.46
C HIS A 651 -27.48 3.30 -19.33
N PRO A 652 -28.79 3.44 -19.61
CA PRO A 652 -29.85 3.42 -18.59
C PRO A 652 -29.92 2.16 -17.73
N LYS A 653 -29.38 1.04 -18.25
CA LYS A 653 -29.33 -0.24 -17.52
C LYS A 653 -28.02 -0.46 -16.76
N PHE A 654 -27.04 0.45 -16.82
CA PHE A 654 -25.71 0.24 -16.25
C PHE A 654 -25.75 0.01 -14.73
N LEU A 655 -26.35 0.94 -13.98
CA LEU A 655 -26.47 0.81 -12.51
C LEU A 655 -27.34 -0.39 -12.11
N LYS A 656 -28.44 -0.63 -12.83
CA LYS A 656 -29.29 -1.80 -12.60
C LYS A 656 -28.56 -3.12 -12.85
N TYR A 657 -27.68 -3.16 -13.85
CA TYR A 657 -26.83 -4.33 -14.11
C TYR A 657 -25.86 -4.56 -12.96
N LEU A 658 -25.16 -3.50 -12.51
CA LEU A 658 -24.26 -3.58 -11.36
C LEU A 658 -24.95 -4.11 -10.11
N GLU A 659 -26.14 -3.62 -9.83
CA GLU A 659 -26.88 -3.93 -8.61
C GLU A 659 -27.50 -5.34 -8.64
N ASN A 660 -27.98 -5.81 -9.77
CA ASN A 660 -28.77 -7.04 -9.84
C ASN A 660 -28.03 -8.24 -10.44
N ILE A 661 -27.02 -8.00 -11.30
CA ILE A 661 -26.35 -9.08 -12.04
C ILE A 661 -24.94 -9.35 -11.54
N THR A 662 -24.24 -8.31 -11.04
CA THR A 662 -22.87 -8.48 -10.56
C THR A 662 -22.84 -8.92 -9.09
N THR A 663 -21.60 -9.15 -8.58
CA THR A 663 -21.39 -9.50 -7.17
C THR A 663 -21.40 -8.30 -6.22
N LEU A 664 -21.69 -7.08 -6.71
CA LEU A 664 -21.68 -5.84 -5.92
C LEU A 664 -22.50 -5.91 -4.62
N PRO A 665 -23.76 -6.43 -4.61
CA PRO A 665 -24.55 -6.52 -3.38
C PRO A 665 -23.93 -7.40 -2.30
N TYR A 666 -23.10 -8.36 -2.70
CA TYR A 666 -22.42 -9.29 -1.80
C TYR A 666 -21.16 -8.70 -1.18
N TYR A 667 -20.51 -7.73 -1.83
CA TYR A 667 -19.36 -7.03 -1.26
C TYR A 667 -19.70 -6.34 0.08
N ALA A 668 -20.90 -5.80 0.21
CA ALA A 668 -21.36 -5.19 1.47
C ALA A 668 -21.49 -6.19 2.62
N LYS A 669 -21.73 -7.46 2.30
CA LYS A 669 -21.95 -8.56 3.27
C LYS A 669 -20.67 -9.30 3.65
N THR A 670 -19.55 -9.06 2.98
CA THR A 670 -18.31 -9.74 3.27
C THR A 670 -17.62 -9.19 4.53
N ASN A 671 -17.05 -10.09 5.34
CA ASN A 671 -16.33 -9.74 6.58
C ASN A 671 -14.80 -9.68 6.36
N ILE A 672 -14.36 -9.09 5.23
CA ILE A 672 -12.94 -9.03 4.84
C ILE A 672 -12.23 -7.74 5.23
N GLY A 673 -12.96 -6.67 5.49
CA GLY A 673 -12.39 -5.37 5.87
C GLY A 673 -13.29 -4.57 6.79
N SER A 674 -12.72 -3.63 7.54
CA SER A 674 -13.47 -2.76 8.45
C SER A 674 -14.31 -1.72 7.71
N ARG A 675 -13.89 -1.34 6.50
CA ARG A 675 -14.44 -0.23 5.73
C ARG A 675 -15.82 -0.54 5.12
N PRO A 676 -16.82 0.37 5.18
CA PRO A 676 -18.08 0.21 4.47
C PRO A 676 -17.87 0.17 2.94
N SER A 677 -18.75 -0.53 2.21
CA SER A 677 -18.69 -0.62 0.75
C SER A 677 -19.22 0.61 0.02
N LYS A 678 -20.04 1.43 0.68
CA LYS A 678 -20.62 2.69 0.17
C LYS A 678 -20.23 3.86 1.06
N ARG A 679 -20.13 5.07 0.50
CA ARG A 679 -19.86 6.31 1.25
C ARG A 679 -21.12 6.94 1.84
N GLY A 680 -22.30 6.79 1.26
CA GLY A 680 -23.55 7.42 1.66
C GLY A 680 -24.57 6.51 2.34
N ILE A 681 -25.61 7.11 2.91
CA ILE A 681 -26.77 6.43 3.54
C ILE A 681 -27.88 6.17 2.50
N ASN A 682 -27.75 6.68 1.30
CA ASN A 682 -28.78 6.61 0.25
C ASN A 682 -29.16 5.17 -0.10
N LYS A 683 -30.46 4.94 -0.25
CA LYS A 683 -31.00 3.62 -0.63
C LYS A 683 -30.71 3.26 -2.09
N GLU A 684 -30.66 4.25 -2.98
CA GLU A 684 -30.37 4.05 -4.40
C GLU A 684 -28.87 4.06 -4.68
N LEU A 685 -28.44 3.22 -5.61
CA LEU A 685 -27.05 3.14 -6.02
C LEU A 685 -26.71 4.35 -6.92
N SER A 686 -25.70 5.14 -6.54
CA SER A 686 -25.08 6.13 -7.41
C SER A 686 -23.60 5.79 -7.67
N LEU A 687 -23.06 6.21 -8.80
CA LEU A 687 -21.64 6.01 -9.10
C LEU A 687 -20.74 6.81 -8.15
N ASP A 688 -21.19 7.99 -7.71
CA ASP A 688 -20.41 8.86 -6.83
C ASP A 688 -20.25 8.27 -5.42
N ASP A 689 -21.28 7.58 -4.92
CA ASP A 689 -21.24 6.92 -3.63
C ASP A 689 -20.50 5.57 -3.65
N LEU A 690 -20.35 4.99 -4.85
CA LEU A 690 -19.74 3.68 -5.02
C LEU A 690 -18.21 3.78 -4.96
N ARG A 691 -17.62 3.06 -4.03
CA ARG A 691 -16.14 3.00 -3.89
C ARG A 691 -15.50 2.22 -5.04
N ALA A 692 -14.30 2.64 -5.45
CA ALA A 692 -13.56 2.02 -6.55
C ALA A 692 -13.28 0.53 -6.33
N ILE A 693 -12.94 0.10 -5.10
CA ILE A 693 -12.62 -1.32 -4.84
C ILE A 693 -13.84 -2.24 -5.05
N PRO A 694 -15.02 -2.00 -4.45
CA PRO A 694 -16.21 -2.79 -4.76
C PRO A 694 -16.62 -2.70 -6.22
N PHE A 695 -16.49 -1.55 -6.87
CA PHE A 695 -16.78 -1.36 -8.29
C PHE A 695 -15.89 -2.28 -9.17
N VAL A 696 -14.58 -2.17 -9.04
CA VAL A 696 -13.64 -3.01 -9.79
C VAL A 696 -13.82 -4.48 -9.48
N GLY A 697 -13.98 -4.83 -8.19
CA GLY A 697 -14.14 -6.20 -7.75
C GLY A 697 -15.42 -6.87 -8.26
N SER A 698 -16.53 -6.14 -8.37
CA SER A 698 -17.79 -6.68 -8.90
C SER A 698 -17.65 -7.13 -10.36
N TRP A 699 -16.95 -6.37 -11.19
CA TRP A 699 -16.64 -6.73 -12.56
C TRP A 699 -15.67 -7.92 -12.63
N SER A 700 -14.58 -7.87 -11.86
CA SER A 700 -13.55 -8.92 -11.87
C SER A 700 -14.09 -10.28 -11.44
N GLN A 701 -14.96 -10.33 -10.43
CA GLN A 701 -15.58 -11.58 -9.99
C GLN A 701 -16.61 -12.11 -10.99
N SER A 702 -17.23 -11.23 -11.77
CA SER A 702 -18.07 -11.63 -12.91
C SER A 702 -17.25 -12.05 -14.13
N LYS A 703 -15.89 -12.11 -14.02
CA LYS A 703 -14.95 -12.40 -15.12
C LYS A 703 -15.06 -11.40 -16.28
N GLN A 704 -15.43 -10.17 -15.98
CA GLN A 704 -15.56 -9.06 -16.92
C GLN A 704 -14.53 -7.98 -16.57
N ASN A 705 -13.63 -7.69 -17.48
CA ASN A 705 -12.55 -6.72 -17.25
C ASN A 705 -12.94 -5.31 -17.74
N VAL A 706 -14.12 -4.83 -17.33
CA VAL A 706 -14.67 -3.55 -17.78
C VAL A 706 -13.81 -2.36 -17.37
N PRO A 707 -13.56 -2.10 -16.07
CA PRO A 707 -12.78 -0.92 -15.69
C PRO A 707 -11.31 -1.03 -16.10
N GLY A 708 -10.81 -2.23 -16.39
CA GLY A 708 -9.43 -2.45 -16.79
C GLY A 708 -9.11 -1.95 -18.19
N PHE A 709 -9.93 -2.24 -19.17
CA PHE A 709 -9.57 -2.00 -20.59
C PHE A 709 -10.76 -1.59 -21.47
N TYR A 710 -11.94 -1.35 -20.93
CA TYR A 710 -13.09 -0.96 -21.74
C TYR A 710 -12.78 0.36 -22.47
N GLY A 711 -13.13 0.41 -23.74
CA GLY A 711 -12.87 1.55 -24.62
C GLY A 711 -11.50 1.51 -25.32
N VAL A 712 -10.47 0.86 -24.75
CA VAL A 712 -9.13 0.76 -25.37
C VAL A 712 -9.21 0.04 -26.71
N GLY A 713 -9.89 -1.11 -26.76
CA GLY A 713 -10.08 -1.86 -28.01
C GLY A 713 -10.89 -1.08 -29.05
N THR A 714 -11.85 -0.26 -28.62
CA THR A 714 -12.62 0.64 -29.51
C THR A 714 -11.70 1.66 -30.15
N ALA A 715 -10.87 2.34 -29.35
CA ALA A 715 -9.90 3.32 -29.87
C ALA A 715 -8.89 2.71 -30.83
N LEU A 716 -8.30 1.56 -30.50
CA LEU A 716 -7.35 0.86 -31.36
C LEU A 716 -7.98 0.38 -32.67
N ASN A 717 -9.24 -0.09 -32.64
CA ASN A 717 -9.96 -0.49 -33.85
C ASN A 717 -10.24 0.70 -34.77
N GLU A 718 -10.53 1.87 -34.21
CA GLU A 718 -10.75 3.09 -34.98
C GLU A 718 -9.45 3.53 -35.69
N TYR A 719 -8.32 3.52 -34.99
CA TYR A 719 -7.00 3.76 -35.59
C TYR A 719 -6.67 2.76 -36.71
N LYS A 720 -7.03 1.49 -36.51
CA LYS A 720 -6.83 0.45 -37.54
C LYS A 720 -7.68 0.72 -38.78
N LYS A 721 -8.96 1.10 -38.63
CA LYS A 721 -9.86 1.45 -39.75
C LYS A 721 -9.35 2.64 -40.55
N ASN A 722 -8.77 3.64 -39.87
CA ASN A 722 -8.24 4.86 -40.46
C ASN A 722 -6.81 4.70 -41.01
N ASN A 723 -6.27 3.48 -41.10
CA ASN A 723 -4.89 3.17 -41.51
C ASN A 723 -3.78 3.85 -40.68
N LYS A 724 -4.09 4.31 -39.47
CA LYS A 724 -3.18 4.99 -38.52
C LYS A 724 -2.52 4.06 -37.49
N PHE A 725 -2.74 2.75 -37.60
CA PHE A 725 -2.25 1.78 -36.61
C PHE A 725 -0.71 1.71 -36.51
N ARG A 726 0.01 2.21 -37.53
CA ARG A 726 1.48 2.32 -37.47
C ARG A 726 1.93 3.36 -36.47
N GLU A 727 1.17 4.44 -36.26
CA GLU A 727 1.44 5.47 -35.24
C GLU A 727 1.41 4.89 -33.82
N VAL A 728 0.52 3.92 -33.56
CA VAL A 728 0.41 3.23 -32.27
C VAL A 728 1.53 2.22 -32.03
N LYS A 729 2.16 1.71 -33.10
CA LYS A 729 3.26 0.73 -33.00
C LYS A 729 4.63 1.38 -32.82
N ARG A 730 4.73 2.66 -33.10
CA ARG A 730 5.95 3.45 -32.92
C ARG A 730 6.20 3.70 -31.44
#